data_052f2a5955e2de7c284e5074258ba2f8
#
_entry.id   052f2a5955e2de7c284e5074258ba2f8
#
_cell.length_a   1.000
_cell.length_b   1.000
_cell.length_c   1.000
_cell.angle_alpha   90.00
_cell.angle_beta   90.00
_cell.angle_gamma   90.00
#
_symmetry.space_group_name_H-M   'P 1'
#
loop_
_entity.id
_entity.type
_entity.pdbx_description
1 polymer ?
#
loop_
_entity_poly.entity_id
_entity_poly.type
_entity_poly.pdbx_seq_one_letter_code
_entity_poly.pdbx_strand_id
1 'polypeptide(L)'
;MARDSTEFVPTRWLSRAALAQLAGGVTFAAMFAYFSVRAKFTSPYFDDWSLIASLQNRPWTRTLWAPHNEHITVVSRLLIWLDLWLWGWPGYATWAAGLLSHFGMAGVLIWTTRDHSTTERRWLAGVVLILMCLTYELQGVVFPGSVSLPLVAFFGCLALAFFCHAAERPAQQGRLVALSAALSVAAMLSISNGFLVPAVLVGLSVILRLPRWTTVAMTALTIGAFLLRYSLAGVPGTLLVAEPLAIIRFALAMLAGPLATISSAAALIVGGAFVVGGLVATGMLTRRLPAAVAPAVLLGNVWFVILSAGTASLGRAQFDLSIGAESRYTEVVALGWASLVLLWLPQGFLAWSTGRLLAGAVPVITFGLVLLQAFVGDVWAIKADSLNVGSLALTVGVADDNWLWHLGGAAFITNALPELRAHDAAFLRFPDCGRKLPDAPACGGTLVATPASSNDKGFELYGALDRGGASVRVVDRAGKVVGIGKPAPPVIAPRTFANSMVWAEIDQLRGNLDRKGHWLGFAQTGEGAPYSVRLLDSSGHVLCAAPVGCCAAVPQPPDRQELITRGGIVEGYLDGADCSTISGWAWDSVRPGRPVDVKIRISSGTQTSLQASSSRPDLAQHTHGYIDHGFLLTKPQLNIPQGTWKVEALTAGSGVPLVGSPKTITCP
;
A
#
# COMPACT_ATOMS: atom_id res chain seq x y z
N MET A 1 -48.09 6.77 -26.04
CA MET A 1 -47.29 6.52 -27.22
C MET A 1 -46.58 5.19 -27.00
N ALA A 2 -47.11 4.13 -27.60
CA ALA A 2 -46.45 2.82 -27.60
C ALA A 2 -45.17 2.94 -28.44
N ARG A 3 -44.00 2.83 -27.82
CA ARG A 3 -42.73 2.64 -28.54
C ARG A 3 -42.80 1.26 -29.16
N ASP A 4 -42.89 1.17 -30.48
CA ASP A 4 -42.52 -0.04 -31.22
C ASP A 4 -41.18 -0.49 -30.77
N SER A 5 -41.14 -1.51 -29.93
CA SER A 5 -39.91 -2.20 -29.53
C SER A 5 -39.49 -3.12 -30.68
N THR A 6 -38.97 -2.53 -31.75
CA THR A 6 -38.16 -3.30 -32.68
C THR A 6 -36.97 -3.80 -31.85
N GLU A 7 -36.99 -5.06 -31.48
CA GLU A 7 -35.88 -5.74 -30.79
C GLU A 7 -34.63 -5.48 -31.62
N PHE A 8 -33.71 -4.67 -31.05
CA PHE A 8 -32.41 -4.43 -31.65
C PHE A 8 -31.62 -5.75 -31.65
N VAL A 9 -31.56 -6.39 -32.83
CA VAL A 9 -30.69 -7.56 -33.02
C VAL A 9 -29.27 -7.06 -33.18
N PRO A 10 -28.39 -7.31 -32.19
CA PRO A 10 -27.01 -6.86 -32.25
C PRO A 10 -26.31 -7.49 -33.46
N THR A 11 -25.63 -6.67 -34.21
CA THR A 11 -24.81 -7.14 -35.34
C THR A 11 -23.73 -8.12 -34.83
N ARG A 12 -23.30 -9.09 -35.62
CA ARG A 12 -22.30 -10.12 -35.22
C ARG A 12 -21.02 -9.51 -34.63
N TRP A 13 -20.61 -8.33 -35.15
CA TRP A 13 -19.41 -7.67 -34.66
C TRP A 13 -19.59 -7.11 -33.22
N LEU A 14 -20.76 -6.55 -32.87
CA LEU A 14 -21.06 -6.07 -31.50
C LEU A 14 -21.02 -7.21 -30.49
N SER A 15 -21.54 -8.38 -30.84
CA SER A 15 -21.46 -9.56 -30.00
C SER A 15 -20.01 -10.03 -29.80
N ARG A 16 -19.18 -9.96 -30.86
CA ARG A 16 -17.74 -10.26 -30.78
C ARG A 16 -16.98 -9.26 -29.93
N ALA A 17 -17.26 -7.95 -30.10
CA ALA A 17 -16.66 -6.89 -29.29
C ALA A 17 -17.03 -7.03 -27.79
N ALA A 18 -18.28 -7.38 -27.49
CA ALA A 18 -18.73 -7.63 -26.12
C ALA A 18 -18.06 -8.88 -25.50
N LEU A 19 -17.83 -9.94 -26.31
CA LEU A 19 -17.07 -11.11 -25.86
C LEU A 19 -15.59 -10.78 -25.65
N ALA A 20 -14.98 -10.00 -26.54
CA ALA A 20 -13.59 -9.55 -26.39
C ALA A 20 -13.42 -8.70 -25.11
N GLN A 21 -14.38 -7.80 -24.83
CA GLN A 21 -14.39 -6.98 -23.64
C GLN A 21 -14.55 -7.83 -22.37
N LEU A 22 -15.44 -8.82 -22.36
CA LEU A 22 -15.60 -9.75 -21.26
C LEU A 22 -14.32 -10.58 -21.04
N ALA A 23 -13.72 -11.09 -22.12
CA ALA A 23 -12.45 -11.83 -22.05
C ALA A 23 -11.33 -10.95 -21.47
N GLY A 24 -11.22 -9.69 -21.90
CA GLY A 24 -10.31 -8.72 -21.30
C GLY A 24 -10.55 -8.53 -19.80
N GLY A 25 -11.80 -8.33 -19.37
CA GLY A 25 -12.15 -8.22 -17.97
C GLY A 25 -11.81 -9.47 -17.16
N VAL A 26 -12.08 -10.65 -17.70
CA VAL A 26 -11.70 -11.92 -17.05
C VAL A 26 -10.18 -12.05 -16.94
N THR A 27 -9.43 -11.59 -17.96
CA THR A 27 -7.96 -11.56 -17.90
C THR A 27 -7.48 -10.65 -16.77
N PHE A 28 -8.06 -9.44 -16.60
CA PHE A 28 -7.73 -8.55 -15.48
C PHE A 28 -8.02 -9.21 -14.13
N ALA A 29 -9.19 -9.84 -13.99
CA ALA A 29 -9.56 -10.56 -12.77
C ALA A 29 -8.58 -11.72 -12.45
N ALA A 30 -8.19 -12.48 -13.47
CA ALA A 30 -7.21 -13.56 -13.33
C ALA A 30 -5.83 -13.04 -12.94
N MET A 31 -5.38 -11.93 -13.57
CA MET A 31 -4.12 -11.28 -13.21
C MET A 31 -4.16 -10.72 -11.80
N PHE A 32 -5.24 -10.05 -11.41
CA PHE A 32 -5.41 -9.56 -10.04
C PHE A 32 -5.33 -10.70 -9.02
N ALA A 33 -6.04 -11.81 -9.25
CA ALA A 33 -5.99 -12.99 -8.39
C ALA A 33 -4.56 -13.58 -8.35
N TYR A 34 -3.90 -13.73 -9.49
CA TYR A 34 -2.53 -14.23 -9.58
C TYR A 34 -1.56 -13.36 -8.78
N PHE A 35 -1.57 -12.04 -9.00
CA PHE A 35 -0.68 -11.13 -8.29
C PHE A 35 -1.04 -10.98 -6.81
N SER A 36 -2.31 -11.15 -6.43
CA SER A 36 -2.68 -11.17 -5.02
C SER A 36 -2.05 -12.34 -4.25
N VAL A 37 -1.83 -13.48 -4.91
CA VAL A 37 -1.09 -14.62 -4.36
C VAL A 37 0.40 -14.33 -4.32
N ARG A 38 0.97 -13.80 -5.42
CA ARG A 38 2.39 -13.52 -5.57
C ARG A 38 2.88 -12.40 -4.64
N ALA A 39 2.05 -11.37 -4.46
CA ALA A 39 2.36 -10.20 -3.65
C ALA A 39 1.84 -10.29 -2.21
N LYS A 40 1.29 -11.44 -1.78
CA LYS A 40 0.78 -11.60 -0.42
C LYS A 40 1.89 -11.43 0.61
N PHE A 41 1.67 -10.56 1.58
CA PHE A 41 2.61 -10.35 2.68
C PHE A 41 2.53 -11.54 3.65
N THR A 42 3.67 -12.15 3.91
CA THR A 42 3.79 -13.29 4.84
C THR A 42 4.30 -12.88 6.22
N SER A 43 4.75 -11.64 6.37
CA SER A 43 5.09 -10.99 7.63
C SER A 43 4.14 -9.84 7.92
N PRO A 44 3.95 -9.46 9.20
CA PRO A 44 3.23 -8.23 9.54
C PRO A 44 3.90 -7.01 8.90
N TYR A 45 3.10 -5.98 8.62
CA TYR A 45 3.54 -4.77 7.97
C TYR A 45 2.92 -3.54 8.64
N PHE A 46 3.72 -2.54 9.00
CA PHE A 46 3.28 -1.29 9.65
C PHE A 46 2.27 -1.49 10.81
N ASP A 47 1.02 -1.12 10.60
CA ASP A 47 -0.02 -1.14 11.62
C ASP A 47 -0.32 -2.55 12.17
N ASP A 48 0.00 -3.61 11.41
CA ASP A 48 -0.16 -4.99 11.89
C ASP A 48 0.64 -5.26 13.16
N TRP A 49 1.87 -4.72 13.24
CA TRP A 49 2.72 -4.88 14.42
C TRP A 49 2.06 -4.30 15.68
N SER A 50 1.45 -3.12 15.56
CA SER A 50 0.76 -2.49 16.69
C SER A 50 -0.51 -3.22 17.08
N LEU A 51 -1.24 -3.76 16.10
CA LEU A 51 -2.42 -4.58 16.34
C LEU A 51 -2.07 -5.87 17.06
N ILE A 52 -1.02 -6.57 16.63
CA ILE A 52 -0.52 -7.80 17.27
C ILE A 52 0.00 -7.51 18.67
N ALA A 53 0.82 -6.47 18.86
CA ALA A 53 1.31 -6.07 20.17
C ALA A 53 0.17 -5.77 21.17
N SER A 54 -0.97 -5.28 20.68
CA SER A 54 -2.13 -4.99 21.52
C SER A 54 -2.79 -6.25 22.10
N LEU A 55 -2.52 -7.44 21.54
CA LEU A 55 -3.06 -8.72 22.03
C LEU A 55 -2.35 -9.21 23.31
N GLN A 56 -1.08 -8.82 23.53
CA GLN A 56 -0.24 -9.35 24.60
C GLN A 56 -0.70 -9.03 26.02
N ASN A 57 -1.23 -7.82 26.23
CA ASN A 57 -1.41 -7.28 27.58
C ASN A 57 -2.90 -7.06 27.98
N ARG A 58 -3.83 -7.54 27.18
CA ARG A 58 -5.28 -7.34 27.43
C ARG A 58 -6.09 -8.57 27.09
N PRO A 59 -7.18 -8.83 27.80
CA PRO A 59 -8.16 -9.85 27.38
C PRO A 59 -8.59 -9.56 25.94
N TRP A 60 -8.64 -10.60 25.10
CA TRP A 60 -8.96 -10.47 23.67
C TRP A 60 -10.25 -9.67 23.41
N THR A 61 -11.26 -9.79 24.31
CA THR A 61 -12.51 -9.03 24.22
C THR A 61 -12.29 -7.52 24.32
N ARG A 62 -11.37 -7.05 25.19
CA ARG A 62 -11.02 -5.64 25.29
C ARG A 62 -10.19 -5.17 24.10
N THR A 63 -9.33 -6.03 23.60
CA THR A 63 -8.51 -5.74 22.41
C THR A 63 -9.35 -5.55 21.17
N LEU A 64 -10.40 -6.36 20.96
CA LEU A 64 -11.29 -6.22 19.80
C LEU A 64 -11.93 -4.80 19.71
N TRP A 65 -12.31 -4.24 20.85
CA TRP A 65 -12.99 -2.95 20.92
C TRP A 65 -12.02 -1.75 21.11
N ALA A 66 -10.73 -2.02 21.32
CA ALA A 66 -9.77 -0.94 21.46
C ALA A 66 -9.68 -0.15 20.13
N PRO A 67 -9.67 1.19 20.16
CA PRO A 67 -9.47 1.95 18.93
C PRO A 67 -8.06 1.69 18.37
N HIS A 68 -7.97 1.69 17.05
CA HIS A 68 -6.70 1.75 16.33
C HIS A 68 -6.65 3.09 15.62
N ASN A 69 -5.78 3.97 16.06
CA ASN A 69 -5.87 5.39 15.76
C ASN A 69 -7.30 5.88 16.07
N GLU A 70 -7.99 6.50 15.13
CA GLU A 70 -9.38 6.97 15.26
C GLU A 70 -10.43 5.94 14.78
N HIS A 71 -10.04 4.67 14.53
CA HIS A 71 -10.90 3.68 13.92
C HIS A 71 -11.27 2.52 14.86
N ILE A 72 -12.49 2.03 14.70
CA ILE A 72 -12.94 0.74 15.26
C ILE A 72 -12.74 -0.30 14.15
N THR A 73 -11.95 -1.35 14.43
CA THR A 73 -11.53 -2.37 13.44
C THR A 73 -11.78 -3.79 13.92
N VAL A 74 -12.95 -4.04 14.51
CA VAL A 74 -13.29 -5.33 15.14
C VAL A 74 -13.18 -6.50 14.17
N VAL A 75 -13.76 -6.37 12.95
CA VAL A 75 -13.77 -7.47 11.97
C VAL A 75 -12.36 -7.79 11.50
N SER A 76 -11.56 -6.76 11.20
CA SER A 76 -10.16 -6.96 10.77
C SER A 76 -9.32 -7.61 11.87
N ARG A 77 -9.51 -7.21 13.13
CA ARG A 77 -8.82 -7.82 14.27
C ARG A 77 -9.23 -9.28 14.49
N LEU A 78 -10.49 -9.61 14.29
CA LEU A 78 -10.93 -11.03 14.33
C LEU A 78 -10.25 -11.86 13.26
N LEU A 79 -10.08 -11.33 12.05
CA LEU A 79 -9.36 -11.99 10.97
C LEU A 79 -7.86 -12.13 11.28
N ILE A 80 -7.23 -11.07 11.79
CA ILE A 80 -5.83 -11.08 12.24
C ILE A 80 -5.63 -12.09 13.39
N TRP A 81 -6.54 -12.10 14.35
CA TRP A 81 -6.51 -13.07 15.44
C TRP A 81 -6.68 -14.51 14.93
N LEU A 82 -7.58 -14.72 13.97
CA LEU A 82 -7.79 -16.02 13.32
C LEU A 82 -6.54 -16.49 12.57
N ASP A 83 -5.88 -15.60 11.84
CA ASP A 83 -4.62 -15.87 11.15
C ASP A 83 -3.53 -16.30 12.14
N LEU A 84 -3.40 -15.58 13.25
CA LEU A 84 -2.41 -15.85 14.28
C LEU A 84 -2.68 -17.20 14.96
N TRP A 85 -3.94 -17.44 15.33
CA TRP A 85 -4.32 -18.63 16.09
C TRP A 85 -4.30 -19.92 15.26
N LEU A 86 -4.77 -19.88 14.00
CA LEU A 86 -4.85 -21.09 13.16
C LEU A 86 -3.53 -21.43 12.47
N TRP A 87 -2.76 -20.42 12.08
CA TRP A 87 -1.62 -20.63 11.19
C TRP A 87 -0.32 -19.93 11.66
N GLY A 88 -0.32 -19.29 12.81
CA GLY A 88 0.86 -18.55 13.28
C GLY A 88 1.25 -17.42 12.34
N TRP A 89 0.29 -16.65 11.85
CA TRP A 89 0.49 -15.52 10.95
C TRP A 89 1.04 -15.85 9.56
N PRO A 90 0.28 -16.37 8.61
CA PRO A 90 0.58 -16.22 7.19
C PRO A 90 -0.35 -15.25 6.46
N GLY A 91 -1.31 -14.59 7.15
CA GLY A 91 -2.25 -13.66 6.55
C GLY A 91 -3.25 -14.32 5.59
N TYR A 92 -3.61 -15.58 5.78
CA TYR A 92 -4.55 -16.29 4.89
C TYR A 92 -5.98 -15.85 5.05
N ALA A 93 -6.46 -15.67 6.29
CA ALA A 93 -7.85 -15.26 6.54
C ALA A 93 -8.07 -13.82 6.08
N THR A 94 -7.14 -12.91 6.37
CA THR A 94 -7.19 -11.53 5.94
C THR A 94 -7.13 -11.41 4.42
N TRP A 95 -6.21 -12.12 3.77
CA TRP A 95 -6.09 -12.16 2.30
C TRP A 95 -7.36 -12.74 1.64
N ALA A 96 -7.87 -13.87 2.13
CA ALA A 96 -9.07 -14.48 1.57
C ALA A 96 -10.30 -13.58 1.74
N ALA A 97 -10.46 -12.94 2.91
CA ALA A 97 -11.55 -12.02 3.17
C ALA A 97 -11.47 -10.78 2.25
N GLY A 98 -10.27 -10.21 2.06
CA GLY A 98 -10.03 -9.11 1.13
C GLY A 98 -10.39 -9.50 -0.31
N LEU A 99 -9.90 -10.64 -0.79
CA LEU A 99 -10.16 -11.13 -2.14
C LEU A 99 -11.65 -11.45 -2.38
N LEU A 100 -12.31 -12.11 -1.42
CA LEU A 100 -13.75 -12.41 -1.50
C LEU A 100 -14.59 -11.13 -1.48
N SER A 101 -14.22 -10.14 -0.66
CA SER A 101 -14.87 -8.82 -0.62
C SER A 101 -14.75 -8.11 -1.96
N HIS A 102 -13.57 -8.12 -2.52
CA HIS A 102 -13.26 -7.48 -3.80
C HIS A 102 -14.09 -8.08 -4.95
N PHE A 103 -14.03 -9.39 -5.15
CA PHE A 103 -14.84 -10.05 -6.18
C PHE A 103 -16.33 -10.02 -5.87
N GLY A 104 -16.73 -10.01 -4.59
CA GLY A 104 -18.11 -9.85 -4.17
C GLY A 104 -18.70 -8.51 -4.60
N MET A 105 -17.95 -7.41 -4.45
CA MET A 105 -18.35 -6.08 -4.97
C MET A 105 -18.53 -6.09 -6.49
N ALA A 106 -17.57 -6.65 -7.23
CA ALA A 106 -17.69 -6.79 -8.68
C ALA A 106 -18.93 -7.62 -9.06
N GLY A 107 -19.22 -8.69 -8.32
CA GLY A 107 -20.43 -9.51 -8.51
C GLY A 107 -21.71 -8.72 -8.31
N VAL A 108 -21.81 -7.89 -7.26
CA VAL A 108 -22.97 -7.00 -7.03
C VAL A 108 -23.15 -6.01 -8.18
N LEU A 109 -22.06 -5.38 -8.64
CA LEU A 109 -22.11 -4.44 -9.77
C LEU A 109 -22.56 -5.14 -11.05
N ILE A 110 -22.02 -6.32 -11.37
CA ILE A 110 -22.46 -7.11 -12.52
C ILE A 110 -23.97 -7.49 -12.40
N TRP A 111 -24.41 -7.82 -11.18
CA TRP A 111 -25.84 -8.11 -10.94
C TRP A 111 -26.73 -6.89 -11.26
N THR A 112 -26.28 -5.66 -11.01
CA THR A 112 -27.09 -4.45 -11.37
C THR A 112 -27.31 -4.30 -12.88
N THR A 113 -26.55 -5.01 -13.72
CA THR A 113 -26.69 -5.00 -15.18
C THR A 113 -27.70 -6.00 -15.73
N ARG A 114 -28.41 -6.72 -14.86
CA ARG A 114 -29.30 -7.84 -15.23
C ARG A 114 -30.42 -7.48 -16.22
N ASP A 115 -30.88 -6.22 -16.18
CA ASP A 115 -31.95 -5.71 -17.03
C ASP A 115 -31.47 -5.23 -18.42
N HIS A 116 -30.17 -5.27 -18.68
CA HIS A 116 -29.57 -5.00 -19.99
C HIS A 116 -29.66 -6.22 -20.91
N SER A 117 -29.57 -6.01 -22.24
CA SER A 117 -29.46 -7.09 -23.21
C SER A 117 -28.23 -7.98 -22.92
N THR A 118 -28.27 -9.23 -23.35
CA THR A 118 -27.16 -10.18 -23.14
C THR A 118 -25.80 -9.63 -23.66
N THR A 119 -25.83 -8.94 -24.79
CA THR A 119 -24.62 -8.34 -25.40
C THR A 119 -24.09 -7.18 -24.52
N GLU A 120 -24.98 -6.27 -24.11
CA GLU A 120 -24.62 -5.16 -23.20
C GLU A 120 -24.11 -5.66 -21.87
N ARG A 121 -24.82 -6.64 -21.28
CA ARG A 121 -24.42 -7.24 -19.99
C ARG A 121 -23.03 -7.84 -20.05
N ARG A 122 -22.66 -8.54 -21.13
CA ARG A 122 -21.30 -9.07 -21.31
C ARG A 122 -20.27 -7.95 -21.40
N TRP A 123 -20.57 -6.91 -22.16
CA TRP A 123 -19.67 -5.76 -22.31
C TRP A 123 -19.50 -5.01 -20.99
N LEU A 124 -20.60 -4.71 -20.29
CA LEU A 124 -20.56 -4.04 -18.97
C LEU A 124 -19.86 -4.87 -17.91
N ALA A 125 -20.07 -6.19 -17.89
CA ALA A 125 -19.33 -7.09 -16.97
C ALA A 125 -17.83 -7.01 -17.19
N GLY A 126 -17.38 -6.96 -18.45
CA GLY A 126 -15.97 -6.75 -18.79
C GLY A 126 -15.44 -5.41 -18.25
N VAL A 127 -16.21 -4.31 -18.42
CA VAL A 127 -15.85 -2.99 -17.89
C VAL A 127 -15.74 -3.00 -16.36
N VAL A 128 -16.72 -3.60 -15.67
CA VAL A 128 -16.70 -3.73 -14.21
C VAL A 128 -15.45 -4.48 -13.74
N LEU A 129 -15.14 -5.63 -14.37
CA LEU A 129 -13.98 -6.41 -13.99
C LEU A 129 -12.68 -5.65 -14.21
N ILE A 130 -12.57 -4.84 -15.27
CA ILE A 130 -11.37 -4.01 -15.49
C ILE A 130 -11.25 -2.95 -14.42
N LEU A 131 -12.31 -2.19 -14.15
CA LEU A 131 -12.29 -1.10 -13.17
C LEU A 131 -12.06 -1.60 -11.75
N MET A 132 -12.62 -2.77 -11.41
CA MET A 132 -12.48 -3.36 -10.07
C MET A 132 -11.21 -4.20 -9.88
N CYS A 133 -10.57 -4.68 -10.96
CA CYS A 133 -9.43 -5.60 -10.85
C CYS A 133 -8.11 -4.97 -11.34
N LEU A 134 -7.91 -3.68 -11.08
CA LEU A 134 -6.62 -3.05 -11.33
C LEU A 134 -5.60 -3.54 -10.30
N THR A 135 -4.43 -4.03 -10.76
CA THR A 135 -3.36 -4.47 -9.85
C THR A 135 -2.82 -3.35 -8.96
N TYR A 136 -3.08 -2.09 -9.31
CA TYR A 136 -2.81 -0.96 -8.43
C TYR A 136 -3.57 -1.04 -7.10
N GLU A 137 -4.71 -1.72 -7.04
CA GLU A 137 -5.58 -1.85 -5.86
C GLU A 137 -5.17 -2.99 -4.93
N LEU A 138 -4.14 -3.76 -5.28
CA LEU A 138 -3.73 -4.96 -4.53
C LEU A 138 -3.44 -4.71 -3.05
N GLN A 139 -3.06 -3.51 -2.64
CA GLN A 139 -2.72 -3.21 -1.23
C GLN A 139 -3.87 -3.57 -0.28
N GLY A 140 -5.12 -3.30 -0.66
CA GLY A 140 -6.30 -3.63 0.15
C GLY A 140 -6.45 -5.12 0.43
N VAL A 141 -5.94 -5.97 -0.47
CA VAL A 141 -6.04 -7.44 -0.39
C VAL A 141 -4.78 -8.08 0.19
N VAL A 142 -3.59 -7.61 -0.21
CA VAL A 142 -2.32 -8.27 0.15
C VAL A 142 -1.76 -7.80 1.50
N PHE A 143 -2.15 -6.64 1.98
CA PHE A 143 -1.73 -6.06 3.24
C PHE A 143 -2.81 -6.32 4.32
N PRO A 144 -2.54 -7.16 5.33
CA PRO A 144 -3.54 -7.57 6.33
C PRO A 144 -4.22 -6.40 7.04
N GLY A 145 -3.48 -5.36 7.46
CA GLY A 145 -4.03 -4.17 8.11
C GLY A 145 -4.99 -3.35 7.23
N SER A 146 -4.84 -3.44 5.91
CA SER A 146 -5.71 -2.73 4.96
C SER A 146 -7.01 -3.47 4.63
N VAL A 147 -7.20 -4.74 5.06
CA VAL A 147 -8.39 -5.54 4.77
C VAL A 147 -9.69 -4.90 5.25
N SER A 148 -9.61 -3.98 6.19
CA SER A 148 -10.75 -3.17 6.68
C SER A 148 -11.44 -2.38 5.56
N LEU A 149 -10.70 -1.94 4.54
CA LEU A 149 -11.21 -1.12 3.42
C LEU A 149 -12.04 -1.93 2.42
N PRO A 150 -11.57 -3.07 1.87
CA PRO A 150 -12.43 -3.94 1.07
C PRO A 150 -13.65 -4.47 1.84
N LEU A 151 -13.50 -4.78 3.13
CA LEU A 151 -14.62 -5.26 3.96
C LEU A 151 -15.71 -4.20 4.12
N VAL A 152 -15.37 -2.96 4.47
CA VAL A 152 -16.37 -1.89 4.62
C VAL A 152 -17.09 -1.60 3.32
N ALA A 153 -16.37 -1.58 2.21
CA ALA A 153 -16.94 -1.35 0.89
C ALA A 153 -17.86 -2.51 0.46
N PHE A 154 -17.45 -3.76 0.71
CA PHE A 154 -18.24 -4.95 0.41
C PHE A 154 -19.53 -5.03 1.24
N PHE A 155 -19.43 -4.93 2.57
CA PHE A 155 -20.60 -4.93 3.42
C PHE A 155 -21.53 -3.75 3.13
N GLY A 156 -20.97 -2.57 2.85
CA GLY A 156 -21.72 -1.41 2.41
C GLY A 156 -22.47 -1.66 1.09
N CYS A 157 -21.79 -2.17 0.08
CA CYS A 157 -22.37 -2.51 -1.21
C CYS A 157 -23.49 -3.53 -1.10
N LEU A 158 -23.29 -4.59 -0.30
CA LEU A 158 -24.35 -5.58 -0.01
C LEU A 158 -25.52 -4.96 0.75
N ALA A 159 -25.26 -4.13 1.78
CA ALA A 159 -26.30 -3.44 2.53
C ALA A 159 -27.20 -2.59 1.60
N LEU A 160 -26.57 -1.83 0.71
CA LEU A 160 -27.24 -1.01 -0.31
C LEU A 160 -28.09 -1.89 -1.25
N ALA A 161 -27.53 -3.02 -1.72
CA ALA A 161 -28.25 -3.94 -2.62
C ALA A 161 -29.49 -4.54 -1.96
N PHE A 162 -29.37 -5.07 -0.73
CA PHE A 162 -30.52 -5.65 -0.01
C PHE A 162 -31.56 -4.60 0.35
N PHE A 163 -31.14 -3.41 0.77
CA PHE A 163 -32.05 -2.33 1.11
C PHE A 163 -32.85 -1.86 -0.09
N CYS A 164 -32.21 -1.62 -1.23
CA CYS A 164 -32.90 -1.22 -2.45
C CYS A 164 -33.84 -2.32 -2.93
N HIS A 165 -33.44 -3.60 -2.80
CA HIS A 165 -34.28 -4.72 -3.19
C HIS A 165 -35.53 -4.88 -2.31
N ALA A 166 -35.53 -4.33 -1.10
CA ALA A 166 -36.71 -4.26 -0.23
C ALA A 166 -37.86 -3.44 -0.85
N ALA A 167 -37.57 -2.54 -1.79
CA ALA A 167 -38.58 -1.76 -2.52
C ALA A 167 -39.36 -2.63 -3.54
N GLU A 168 -38.71 -3.65 -4.13
CA GLU A 168 -39.34 -4.58 -5.09
C GLU A 168 -40.10 -5.73 -4.42
N ARG A 169 -39.83 -5.98 -3.13
CA ARG A 169 -40.37 -7.16 -2.41
C ARG A 169 -41.05 -6.79 -1.10
N PRO A 170 -42.24 -6.18 -1.15
CA PRO A 170 -42.97 -5.73 0.05
C PRO A 170 -43.19 -6.83 1.09
N ALA A 171 -43.47 -8.08 0.65
CA ALA A 171 -43.65 -9.22 1.54
C ALA A 171 -42.39 -9.61 2.33
N GLN A 172 -41.19 -9.29 1.85
CA GLN A 172 -39.91 -9.58 2.48
C GLN A 172 -39.20 -8.32 3.01
N GLN A 173 -39.84 -7.16 2.93
CA GLN A 173 -39.24 -5.85 3.20
C GLN A 173 -38.58 -5.80 4.58
N GLY A 174 -39.27 -6.18 5.62
CA GLY A 174 -38.73 -6.18 6.98
C GLY A 174 -37.46 -7.01 7.11
N ARG A 175 -37.45 -8.22 6.51
CA ARG A 175 -36.27 -9.10 6.52
C ARG A 175 -35.09 -8.52 5.76
N LEU A 176 -35.33 -7.93 4.58
CA LEU A 176 -34.28 -7.34 3.76
C LEU A 176 -33.70 -6.07 4.40
N VAL A 177 -34.54 -5.24 5.04
CA VAL A 177 -34.08 -4.08 5.81
C VAL A 177 -33.27 -4.50 7.03
N ALA A 178 -33.70 -5.56 7.77
CA ALA A 178 -32.94 -6.07 8.89
C ALA A 178 -31.57 -6.63 8.47
N LEU A 179 -31.51 -7.34 7.34
CA LEU A 179 -30.24 -7.83 6.79
C LEU A 179 -29.33 -6.67 6.37
N SER A 180 -29.88 -5.64 5.73
CA SER A 180 -29.15 -4.41 5.38
C SER A 180 -28.62 -3.70 6.63
N ALA A 181 -29.40 -3.62 7.70
CA ALA A 181 -28.94 -3.06 8.98
C ALA A 181 -27.79 -3.88 9.58
N ALA A 182 -27.88 -5.21 9.59
CA ALA A 182 -26.81 -6.08 10.07
C ALA A 182 -25.51 -5.92 9.27
N LEU A 183 -25.61 -5.82 7.94
CA LEU A 183 -24.47 -5.56 7.06
C LEU A 183 -23.88 -4.15 7.28
N SER A 184 -24.73 -3.16 7.56
CA SER A 184 -24.25 -1.81 7.94
C SER A 184 -23.47 -1.83 9.25
N VAL A 185 -23.89 -2.62 10.22
CA VAL A 185 -23.14 -2.84 11.47
C VAL A 185 -21.81 -3.55 11.18
N ALA A 186 -21.81 -4.57 10.34
CA ALA A 186 -20.57 -5.24 9.93
C ALA A 186 -19.60 -4.28 9.21
N ALA A 187 -20.09 -3.40 8.35
CA ALA A 187 -19.32 -2.35 7.72
C ALA A 187 -18.68 -1.39 8.75
N MET A 188 -19.47 -0.94 9.73
CA MET A 188 -19.00 -0.08 10.81
C MET A 188 -17.94 -0.75 11.68
N LEU A 189 -18.09 -2.05 11.97
CA LEU A 189 -17.12 -2.83 12.75
C LEU A 189 -15.87 -3.20 11.94
N SER A 190 -15.86 -3.00 10.62
CA SER A 190 -14.68 -3.19 9.78
C SER A 190 -13.74 -1.98 9.82
N ILE A 191 -14.30 -0.78 9.70
CA ILE A 191 -13.60 0.51 9.89
C ILE A 191 -14.63 1.62 10.15
N SER A 192 -14.22 2.68 10.83
CA SER A 192 -15.12 3.78 11.26
C SER A 192 -15.97 4.37 10.13
N ASN A 193 -15.48 4.46 8.89
CA ASN A 193 -16.24 4.97 7.75
C ASN A 193 -17.52 4.17 7.45
N GLY A 194 -17.65 2.98 7.97
CA GLY A 194 -18.86 2.16 7.84
C GLY A 194 -20.13 2.80 8.42
N PHE A 195 -20.03 3.80 9.33
CA PHE A 195 -21.19 4.54 9.82
C PHE A 195 -21.89 5.36 8.73
N LEU A 196 -21.22 5.62 7.60
CA LEU A 196 -21.78 6.32 6.44
C LEU A 196 -22.79 5.44 5.66
N VAL A 197 -22.68 4.11 5.78
CA VAL A 197 -23.60 3.19 5.07
C VAL A 197 -25.06 3.45 5.46
N PRO A 198 -25.45 3.37 6.75
CA PRO A 198 -26.85 3.66 7.12
C PRO A 198 -27.24 5.12 6.83
N ALA A 199 -26.32 6.09 6.82
CA ALA A 199 -26.60 7.47 6.43
C ALA A 199 -27.00 7.56 4.95
N VAL A 200 -26.33 6.83 4.05
CA VAL A 200 -26.71 6.72 2.64
C VAL A 200 -28.07 6.03 2.48
N LEU A 201 -28.36 5.00 3.30
CA LEU A 201 -29.65 4.31 3.29
C LEU A 201 -30.82 5.22 3.69
N VAL A 202 -30.61 6.21 4.57
CA VAL A 202 -31.60 7.24 4.87
C VAL A 202 -32.00 8.01 3.60
N GLY A 203 -31.03 8.47 2.81
CA GLY A 203 -31.29 9.14 1.53
C GLY A 203 -32.00 8.24 0.53
N LEU A 204 -31.57 6.98 0.41
CA LEU A 204 -32.18 6.00 -0.49
C LEU A 204 -33.60 5.63 -0.08
N SER A 205 -33.94 5.63 1.22
CA SER A 205 -35.32 5.38 1.68
C SER A 205 -36.33 6.38 1.12
N VAL A 206 -35.90 7.65 0.96
CA VAL A 206 -36.71 8.72 0.36
C VAL A 206 -36.80 8.53 -1.16
N ILE A 207 -35.69 8.26 -1.83
CA ILE A 207 -35.62 8.07 -3.29
C ILE A 207 -36.46 6.85 -3.74
N LEU A 208 -36.46 5.79 -2.96
CA LEU A 208 -37.23 4.56 -3.20
C LEU A 208 -38.68 4.61 -2.67
N ARG A 209 -39.05 5.71 -1.99
CA ARG A 209 -40.36 5.85 -1.32
C ARG A 209 -40.71 4.70 -0.39
N LEU A 210 -39.73 4.22 0.37
CA LEU A 210 -39.94 3.19 1.36
C LEU A 210 -40.80 3.71 2.53
N PRO A 211 -41.45 2.85 3.30
CA PRO A 211 -42.23 3.22 4.47
C PRO A 211 -41.40 4.04 5.48
N ARG A 212 -42.00 5.01 6.13
CA ARG A 212 -41.30 5.95 7.06
C ARG A 212 -40.50 5.23 8.16
N TRP A 213 -40.96 4.06 8.60
CA TRP A 213 -40.23 3.29 9.62
C TRP A 213 -38.81 2.89 9.17
N THR A 214 -38.59 2.66 7.87
CA THR A 214 -37.25 2.32 7.34
C THR A 214 -36.31 3.52 7.46
N THR A 215 -36.80 4.73 7.17
CA THR A 215 -36.03 5.97 7.36
C THR A 215 -35.68 6.18 8.83
N VAL A 216 -36.67 6.02 9.72
CA VAL A 216 -36.46 6.15 11.18
C VAL A 216 -35.42 5.12 11.67
N ALA A 217 -35.56 3.85 11.26
CA ALA A 217 -34.64 2.78 11.64
C ALA A 217 -33.20 3.07 11.18
N MET A 218 -33.00 3.49 9.93
CA MET A 218 -31.66 3.81 9.42
C MET A 218 -31.08 5.07 10.04
N THR A 219 -31.92 6.08 10.34
CA THR A 219 -31.49 7.28 11.08
C THR A 219 -31.05 6.91 12.50
N ALA A 220 -31.82 6.10 13.22
CA ALA A 220 -31.47 5.62 14.55
C ALA A 220 -30.15 4.83 14.53
N LEU A 221 -29.97 3.95 13.53
CA LEU A 221 -28.75 3.20 13.33
C LEU A 221 -27.55 4.11 13.05
N THR A 222 -27.72 5.15 12.20
CA THR A 222 -26.67 6.14 11.92
C THR A 222 -26.24 6.89 13.18
N ILE A 223 -27.20 7.38 13.96
CA ILE A 223 -26.93 8.08 15.20
C ILE A 223 -26.25 7.15 16.20
N GLY A 224 -26.79 5.92 16.40
CA GLY A 224 -26.20 4.93 17.29
C GLY A 224 -24.77 4.55 16.90
N ALA A 225 -24.52 4.38 15.61
CA ALA A 225 -23.18 4.10 15.07
C ALA A 225 -22.20 5.26 15.31
N PHE A 226 -22.65 6.50 15.08
CA PHE A 226 -21.85 7.68 15.34
C PHE A 226 -21.51 7.85 16.83
N LEU A 227 -22.51 7.68 17.70
CA LEU A 227 -22.32 7.76 19.16
C LEU A 227 -21.38 6.66 19.67
N LEU A 228 -21.52 5.43 19.18
CA LEU A 228 -20.62 4.32 19.52
C LEU A 228 -19.18 4.63 19.08
N ARG A 229 -19.00 5.11 17.85
CA ARG A 229 -17.68 5.53 17.36
C ARG A 229 -17.07 6.61 18.26
N TYR A 230 -17.86 7.64 18.56
CA TYR A 230 -17.42 8.75 19.41
C TYR A 230 -17.02 8.29 20.83
N SER A 231 -17.82 7.39 21.43
CA SER A 231 -17.57 6.89 22.78
C SER A 231 -16.32 6.00 22.86
N LEU A 232 -15.98 5.26 21.78
CA LEU A 232 -14.85 4.34 21.76
C LEU A 232 -13.55 4.96 21.25
N ALA A 233 -13.62 5.79 20.21
CA ALA A 233 -12.44 6.31 19.53
C ALA A 233 -12.16 7.80 19.79
N GLY A 234 -13.11 8.52 20.41
CA GLY A 234 -12.99 9.97 20.66
C GLY A 234 -13.12 10.83 19.40
N VAL A 235 -12.86 12.13 19.54
CA VAL A 235 -12.75 13.07 18.42
C VAL A 235 -11.29 13.10 17.96
N PRO A 236 -11.01 12.93 16.67
CA PRO A 236 -9.66 13.14 16.16
C PRO A 236 -9.20 14.57 16.49
N GLY A 237 -8.07 14.71 17.18
CA GLY A 237 -7.51 16.03 17.52
C GLY A 237 -7.14 16.88 16.31
N THR A 238 -7.04 16.24 15.13
CA THR A 238 -6.71 16.86 13.83
C THR A 238 -7.90 17.56 13.16
N LEU A 239 -9.13 17.30 13.58
CA LEU A 239 -10.34 17.95 13.00
C LEU A 239 -10.37 19.47 13.15
N LEU A 240 -9.58 20.04 14.06
CA LEU A 240 -9.62 21.46 14.41
C LEU A 240 -8.59 22.32 13.66
N VAL A 241 -7.71 21.74 12.83
CA VAL A 241 -6.53 22.45 12.29
C VAL A 241 -6.52 22.53 10.75
N ALA A 242 -7.33 21.76 10.02
CA ALA A 242 -7.26 21.72 8.57
C ALA A 242 -8.05 22.86 7.91
N GLU A 243 -7.43 23.59 6.99
CA GLU A 243 -8.10 24.58 6.16
C GLU A 243 -9.17 23.92 5.28
N PRO A 244 -10.40 24.50 5.16
CA PRO A 244 -11.49 23.90 4.39
C PRO A 244 -11.09 23.58 2.93
N LEU A 245 -10.26 24.42 2.32
CA LEU A 245 -9.78 24.21 0.95
C LEU A 245 -8.83 23.01 0.85
N ALA A 246 -7.99 22.75 1.86
CA ALA A 246 -7.13 21.59 1.92
C ALA A 246 -7.96 20.30 2.02
N ILE A 247 -9.03 20.29 2.84
CA ILE A 247 -9.97 19.17 2.96
C ILE A 247 -10.60 18.86 1.60
N ILE A 248 -11.12 19.87 0.89
CA ILE A 248 -11.73 19.69 -0.42
C ILE A 248 -10.72 19.15 -1.44
N ARG A 249 -9.52 19.73 -1.50
CA ARG A 249 -8.45 19.29 -2.41
C ARG A 249 -8.07 17.84 -2.15
N PHE A 250 -7.89 17.45 -0.90
CA PHE A 250 -7.55 16.09 -0.54
C PHE A 250 -8.68 15.10 -0.90
N ALA A 251 -9.95 15.44 -0.64
CA ALA A 251 -11.09 14.61 -1.02
C ALA A 251 -11.17 14.42 -2.54
N LEU A 252 -10.98 15.48 -3.32
CA LEU A 252 -10.97 15.40 -4.78
C LEU A 252 -9.79 14.57 -5.31
N ALA A 253 -8.59 14.74 -4.73
CA ALA A 253 -7.43 13.93 -5.08
C ALA A 253 -7.67 12.44 -4.79
N MET A 254 -8.27 12.12 -3.64
CA MET A 254 -8.65 10.75 -3.30
C MET A 254 -9.65 10.16 -4.29
N LEU A 255 -10.69 10.91 -4.69
CA LEU A 255 -11.68 10.46 -5.67
C LEU A 255 -11.12 10.25 -7.08
N ALA A 256 -10.00 10.89 -7.40
CA ALA A 256 -9.29 10.68 -8.67
C ALA A 256 -8.41 9.41 -8.66
N GLY A 257 -8.13 8.83 -7.48
CA GLY A 257 -7.32 7.64 -7.31
C GLY A 257 -5.90 7.81 -7.88
N PRO A 258 -5.39 6.85 -8.69
CA PRO A 258 -4.02 6.85 -9.18
C PRO A 258 -3.60 8.12 -9.96
N LEU A 259 -4.55 8.85 -10.54
CA LEU A 259 -4.23 10.09 -11.29
C LEU A 259 -3.62 11.18 -10.41
N ALA A 260 -3.89 11.17 -9.11
CA ALA A 260 -3.30 12.14 -8.17
C ALA A 260 -1.77 11.97 -8.05
N THR A 261 -1.25 10.79 -8.41
CA THR A 261 0.20 10.53 -8.43
C THR A 261 0.89 11.08 -9.69
N ILE A 262 0.12 11.29 -10.76
CA ILE A 262 0.63 11.78 -12.04
C ILE A 262 0.56 13.31 -12.09
N SER A 263 -0.59 13.87 -11.70
CA SER A 263 -0.84 15.32 -11.74
C SER A 263 -1.91 15.73 -10.73
N SER A 264 -1.58 16.58 -9.80
CA SER A 264 -2.53 17.13 -8.83
C SER A 264 -3.66 17.92 -9.50
N ALA A 265 -3.37 18.67 -10.58
CA ALA A 265 -4.38 19.40 -11.33
C ALA A 265 -5.37 18.45 -12.03
N ALA A 266 -4.86 17.40 -12.69
CA ALA A 266 -5.72 16.39 -13.31
C ALA A 266 -6.60 15.67 -12.26
N ALA A 267 -6.03 15.38 -11.09
CA ALA A 267 -6.76 14.75 -9.99
C ALA A 267 -7.93 15.62 -9.50
N LEU A 268 -7.71 16.91 -9.30
CA LEU A 268 -8.78 17.83 -8.88
C LEU A 268 -9.91 17.91 -9.92
N ILE A 269 -9.58 17.94 -11.22
CA ILE A 269 -10.57 17.95 -12.30
C ILE A 269 -11.35 16.64 -12.31
N VAL A 270 -10.69 15.50 -12.27
CA VAL A 270 -11.34 14.17 -12.34
C VAL A 270 -12.16 13.89 -11.07
N GLY A 271 -11.64 14.20 -9.88
CA GLY A 271 -12.40 14.09 -8.64
C GLY A 271 -13.60 15.03 -8.60
N GLY A 272 -13.46 16.26 -9.14
CA GLY A 272 -14.57 17.20 -9.33
C GLY A 272 -15.63 16.66 -10.28
N ALA A 273 -15.21 16.07 -11.40
CA ALA A 273 -16.12 15.44 -12.36
C ALA A 273 -16.90 14.26 -11.73
N PHE A 274 -16.24 13.48 -10.84
CA PHE A 274 -16.89 12.40 -10.09
C PHE A 274 -18.03 12.94 -9.21
N VAL A 275 -17.76 13.99 -8.43
CA VAL A 275 -18.75 14.62 -7.53
C VAL A 275 -19.91 15.21 -8.35
N VAL A 276 -19.62 15.97 -9.41
CA VAL A 276 -20.64 16.55 -10.31
C VAL A 276 -21.47 15.44 -10.94
N GLY A 277 -20.82 14.36 -11.42
CA GLY A 277 -21.53 13.20 -11.98
C GLY A 277 -22.50 12.57 -10.98
N GLY A 278 -22.11 12.42 -9.72
CA GLY A 278 -22.97 11.94 -8.64
C GLY A 278 -24.16 12.86 -8.35
N LEU A 279 -23.93 14.18 -8.30
CA LEU A 279 -24.98 15.18 -8.09
C LEU A 279 -26.00 15.19 -9.24
N VAL A 280 -25.54 15.17 -10.48
CA VAL A 280 -26.42 15.13 -11.66
C VAL A 280 -27.21 13.82 -11.68
N ALA A 281 -26.57 12.66 -11.39
CA ALA A 281 -27.29 11.39 -11.29
C ALA A 281 -28.37 11.42 -10.20
N THR A 282 -28.09 12.03 -9.05
CA THR A 282 -29.07 12.24 -7.98
C THR A 282 -30.25 13.06 -8.47
N GLY A 283 -30.02 14.21 -9.15
CA GLY A 283 -31.06 15.06 -9.71
C GLY A 283 -31.90 14.34 -10.79
N MET A 284 -31.29 13.47 -11.59
CA MET A 284 -32.00 12.66 -12.57
C MET A 284 -32.90 11.60 -11.91
N LEU A 285 -32.40 10.90 -10.90
CA LEU A 285 -33.17 9.86 -10.20
C LEU A 285 -34.32 10.46 -9.38
N THR A 286 -34.10 11.59 -8.71
CA THR A 286 -35.16 12.28 -7.91
C THR A 286 -36.30 12.79 -8.74
N ARG A 287 -36.07 13.10 -10.03
CA ARG A 287 -37.16 13.48 -10.98
C ARG A 287 -38.03 12.31 -11.43
N ARG A 288 -37.57 11.05 -11.21
CA ARG A 288 -38.25 9.82 -11.67
C ARG A 288 -38.61 8.89 -10.50
N LEU A 289 -39.12 9.48 -9.43
CA LEU A 289 -39.49 8.72 -8.22
C LEU A 289 -40.78 7.89 -8.40
N PRO A 290 -40.82 6.64 -7.88
CA PRO A 290 -39.74 5.95 -7.23
C PRO A 290 -38.65 5.49 -8.21
N ALA A 291 -37.39 5.56 -7.78
CA ALA A 291 -36.27 5.11 -8.61
C ALA A 291 -36.26 3.59 -8.76
N ALA A 292 -35.74 3.09 -9.88
CA ALA A 292 -35.49 1.68 -10.08
C ALA A 292 -34.34 1.20 -9.15
N VAL A 293 -34.37 -0.08 -8.75
CA VAL A 293 -33.46 -0.65 -7.75
C VAL A 293 -32.00 -0.59 -8.18
N ALA A 294 -31.67 -1.01 -9.41
CA ALA A 294 -30.28 -1.05 -9.86
C ALA A 294 -29.64 0.37 -9.88
N PRO A 295 -30.26 1.41 -10.47
CA PRO A 295 -29.73 2.78 -10.36
C PRO A 295 -29.63 3.30 -8.91
N ALA A 296 -30.54 2.91 -8.02
CA ALA A 296 -30.49 3.32 -6.62
C ALA A 296 -29.28 2.69 -5.88
N VAL A 297 -28.97 1.41 -6.13
CA VAL A 297 -27.76 0.74 -5.59
C VAL A 297 -26.50 1.46 -6.07
N LEU A 298 -26.41 1.72 -7.38
CA LEU A 298 -25.25 2.38 -7.97
C LEU A 298 -25.07 3.80 -7.41
N LEU A 299 -26.16 4.56 -7.29
CA LEU A 299 -26.11 5.89 -6.66
C LEU A 299 -25.69 5.82 -5.21
N GLY A 300 -26.16 4.82 -4.46
CA GLY A 300 -25.75 4.59 -3.07
C GLY A 300 -24.25 4.36 -2.94
N ASN A 301 -23.64 3.55 -3.81
CA ASN A 301 -22.20 3.35 -3.85
C ASN A 301 -21.45 4.65 -4.14
N VAL A 302 -21.90 5.45 -5.11
CA VAL A 302 -21.29 6.75 -5.45
C VAL A 302 -21.28 7.69 -4.23
N TRP A 303 -22.43 7.81 -3.54
CA TRP A 303 -22.50 8.65 -2.32
C TRP A 303 -21.68 8.10 -1.16
N PHE A 304 -21.67 6.79 -0.96
CA PHE A 304 -20.81 6.17 0.04
C PHE A 304 -19.34 6.54 -0.20
N VAL A 305 -18.87 6.49 -1.44
CA VAL A 305 -17.48 6.84 -1.82
C VAL A 305 -17.20 8.33 -1.62
N ILE A 306 -18.12 9.22 -2.05
CA ILE A 306 -17.97 10.68 -1.86
C ILE A 306 -17.88 11.02 -0.37
N LEU A 307 -18.78 10.48 0.44
CA LEU A 307 -18.80 10.73 1.89
C LEU A 307 -17.57 10.12 2.58
N SER A 308 -17.12 8.94 2.14
CA SER A 308 -15.89 8.30 2.65
C SER A 308 -14.64 9.14 2.35
N ALA A 309 -14.53 9.68 1.12
CA ALA A 309 -13.44 10.60 0.78
C ALA A 309 -13.49 11.88 1.60
N GLY A 310 -14.70 12.46 1.80
CA GLY A 310 -14.90 13.63 2.66
C GLY A 310 -14.50 13.40 4.10
N THR A 311 -14.91 12.27 4.70
CA THR A 311 -14.55 11.96 6.10
C THR A 311 -13.08 11.60 6.26
N ALA A 312 -12.47 10.89 5.31
CA ALA A 312 -11.03 10.60 5.34
C ALA A 312 -10.20 11.88 5.24
N SER A 313 -10.64 12.85 4.44
CA SER A 313 -9.92 14.12 4.27
C SER A 313 -9.92 14.98 5.53
N LEU A 314 -10.95 14.89 6.39
CA LEU A 314 -10.97 15.59 7.67
C LEU A 314 -9.79 15.24 8.60
N GLY A 315 -9.32 13.98 8.54
CA GLY A 315 -8.17 13.55 9.35
C GLY A 315 -6.83 13.61 8.62
N ARG A 316 -6.81 13.90 7.31
CA ARG A 316 -5.61 13.72 6.46
C ARG A 316 -5.27 14.89 5.56
N ALA A 317 -6.07 15.97 5.56
CA ALA A 317 -5.83 17.14 4.72
C ALA A 317 -4.52 17.89 5.01
N GLN A 318 -3.87 17.59 6.15
CA GLN A 318 -2.56 18.09 6.53
C GLN A 318 -1.39 17.39 5.83
N PHE A 319 -1.65 16.23 5.22
CA PHE A 319 -0.62 15.47 4.50
C PHE A 319 -0.58 15.87 3.02
N ASP A 320 0.47 15.39 2.33
CA ASP A 320 0.58 15.55 0.89
C ASP A 320 -0.60 14.91 0.14
N LEU A 321 -1.02 15.52 -0.97
CA LEU A 321 -2.14 15.02 -1.79
C LEU A 321 -1.88 13.61 -2.35
N SER A 322 -0.62 13.21 -2.51
CA SER A 322 -0.24 11.88 -2.97
C SER A 322 -0.70 10.76 -2.02
N ILE A 323 -0.84 11.06 -0.71
CA ILE A 323 -1.37 10.11 0.28
C ILE A 323 -2.83 9.76 -0.01
N GLY A 324 -3.62 10.72 -0.56
CA GLY A 324 -4.99 10.46 -1.02
C GLY A 324 -5.06 9.45 -2.18
N ALA A 325 -3.97 9.31 -2.93
CA ALA A 325 -3.84 8.38 -4.04
C ALA A 325 -3.25 7.02 -3.65
N GLU A 326 -2.99 6.76 -2.37
CA GLU A 326 -2.48 5.47 -1.95
C GLU A 326 -3.38 4.31 -2.40
N SER A 327 -2.76 3.25 -2.86
CA SER A 327 -3.41 2.06 -3.42
C SER A 327 -4.54 1.52 -2.54
N ARG A 328 -4.40 1.56 -1.21
CA ARG A 328 -5.42 1.12 -0.26
C ARG A 328 -6.77 1.85 -0.36
N TYR A 329 -6.79 3.13 -0.79
CA TYR A 329 -8.04 3.88 -0.97
C TYR A 329 -8.65 3.67 -2.35
N THR A 330 -7.82 3.29 -3.32
CA THR A 330 -8.21 3.17 -4.73
C THR A 330 -9.32 2.12 -4.92
N GLU A 331 -9.30 1.04 -4.14
CA GLU A 331 -10.33 0.00 -4.22
C GLU A 331 -11.74 0.53 -3.92
N VAL A 332 -11.89 1.34 -2.85
CA VAL A 332 -13.16 1.99 -2.51
C VAL A 332 -13.58 2.98 -3.61
N VAL A 333 -12.61 3.70 -4.16
CA VAL A 333 -12.82 4.67 -5.25
C VAL A 333 -13.22 3.98 -6.55
N ALA A 334 -12.63 2.83 -6.86
CA ALA A 334 -12.97 2.02 -8.03
C ALA A 334 -14.44 1.55 -8.00
N LEU A 335 -14.95 1.11 -6.82
CA LEU A 335 -16.36 0.82 -6.63
C LEU A 335 -17.25 2.01 -7.02
N GLY A 336 -16.85 3.22 -6.63
CA GLY A 336 -17.55 4.47 -6.99
C GLY A 336 -17.54 4.72 -8.49
N TRP A 337 -16.35 4.66 -9.13
CA TRP A 337 -16.23 4.88 -10.57
C TRP A 337 -16.98 3.84 -11.40
N ALA A 338 -16.86 2.56 -11.06
CA ALA A 338 -17.63 1.51 -11.72
C ALA A 338 -19.15 1.74 -11.59
N SER A 339 -19.60 2.15 -10.41
CA SER A 339 -21.01 2.49 -10.18
C SER A 339 -21.45 3.72 -11.00
N LEU A 340 -20.62 4.77 -11.04
CA LEU A 340 -20.92 5.98 -11.81
C LEU A 340 -20.99 5.70 -13.31
N VAL A 341 -20.04 4.92 -13.84
CA VAL A 341 -20.03 4.50 -15.25
C VAL A 341 -21.32 3.73 -15.59
N LEU A 342 -21.71 2.76 -14.76
CA LEU A 342 -22.93 1.99 -14.96
C LEU A 342 -24.20 2.88 -14.89
N LEU A 343 -24.24 3.90 -14.03
CA LEU A 343 -25.35 4.84 -13.94
C LEU A 343 -25.55 5.66 -15.21
N TRP A 344 -24.44 6.01 -15.88
CA TRP A 344 -24.48 6.87 -17.08
C TRP A 344 -24.69 6.10 -18.38
N LEU A 345 -24.58 4.76 -18.37
CA LEU A 345 -24.82 3.92 -19.52
C LEU A 345 -26.25 3.36 -19.48
N PRO A 346 -27.21 3.96 -20.21
CA PRO A 346 -28.58 3.51 -20.21
C PRO A 346 -28.74 2.18 -20.95
N GLN A 347 -29.86 1.49 -20.68
CA GLN A 347 -30.22 0.30 -21.43
C GLN A 347 -30.37 0.66 -22.93
N GLY A 348 -29.91 -0.23 -23.80
CA GLY A 348 -29.91 0.00 -25.23
C GLY A 348 -28.80 0.93 -25.74
N PHE A 349 -27.78 1.28 -24.89
CA PHE A 349 -26.71 2.19 -25.30
C PHE A 349 -25.92 1.69 -26.52
N LEU A 350 -25.80 0.37 -26.71
CA LEU A 350 -25.14 -0.21 -27.88
C LEU A 350 -25.92 0.00 -29.22
N ALA A 351 -27.19 0.40 -29.14
CA ALA A 351 -27.94 0.78 -30.33
C ALA A 351 -27.49 2.14 -30.87
N TRP A 352 -26.89 3.00 -30.05
CA TRP A 352 -26.44 4.33 -30.42
C TRP A 352 -25.09 4.28 -31.16
N SER A 353 -24.82 5.27 -32.02
CA SER A 353 -23.54 5.38 -32.70
C SER A 353 -22.35 5.48 -31.75
N THR A 354 -22.49 6.28 -30.68
CA THR A 354 -21.50 6.41 -29.62
C THR A 354 -21.28 5.11 -28.85
N GLY A 355 -22.35 4.37 -28.54
CA GLY A 355 -22.25 3.04 -27.87
C GLY A 355 -21.53 2.01 -28.75
N ARG A 356 -21.77 2.05 -30.06
CA ARG A 356 -21.05 1.18 -31.04
C ARG A 356 -19.58 1.54 -31.12
N LEU A 357 -19.24 2.82 -31.11
CA LEU A 357 -17.84 3.27 -31.07
C LEU A 357 -17.14 2.78 -29.79
N LEU A 358 -17.79 2.94 -28.63
CA LEU A 358 -17.27 2.44 -27.37
C LEU A 358 -17.08 0.92 -27.37
N ALA A 359 -18.05 0.16 -27.93
CA ALA A 359 -17.94 -1.29 -28.04
C ALA A 359 -16.71 -1.74 -28.84
N GLY A 360 -16.27 -0.95 -29.82
CA GLY A 360 -15.06 -1.22 -30.59
C GLY A 360 -13.77 -0.73 -29.92
N ALA A 361 -13.78 0.50 -29.38
CA ALA A 361 -12.59 1.16 -28.84
C ALA A 361 -12.14 0.58 -27.48
N VAL A 362 -13.09 0.33 -26.56
CA VAL A 362 -12.75 -0.10 -25.21
C VAL A 362 -12.01 -1.45 -25.15
N PRO A 363 -12.39 -2.50 -25.91
CA PRO A 363 -11.61 -3.74 -25.95
C PRO A 363 -10.16 -3.55 -26.43
N VAL A 364 -9.92 -2.64 -27.38
CA VAL A 364 -8.56 -2.33 -27.87
C VAL A 364 -7.74 -1.67 -26.77
N ILE A 365 -8.32 -0.68 -26.08
CA ILE A 365 -7.71 -0.01 -24.92
C ILE A 365 -7.42 -1.05 -23.81
N THR A 366 -8.39 -1.92 -23.51
CA THR A 366 -8.24 -2.98 -22.52
C THR A 366 -7.04 -3.88 -22.83
N PHE A 367 -6.91 -4.30 -24.09
CA PHE A 367 -5.78 -5.13 -24.51
C PHE A 367 -4.43 -4.40 -24.31
N GLY A 368 -4.37 -3.11 -24.66
CA GLY A 368 -3.18 -2.28 -24.38
C GLY A 368 -2.83 -2.15 -22.90
N LEU A 369 -3.83 -2.13 -22.03
CA LEU A 369 -3.63 -2.04 -20.59
C LEU A 369 -3.20 -3.35 -19.92
N VAL A 370 -3.30 -4.51 -20.59
CA VAL A 370 -2.88 -5.81 -20.01
C VAL A 370 -1.41 -5.80 -19.61
N LEU A 371 -0.55 -5.21 -20.44
CA LEU A 371 0.89 -5.10 -20.15
C LEU A 371 1.15 -4.22 -18.92
N LEU A 372 0.45 -3.09 -18.83
CA LEU A 372 0.55 -2.21 -17.66
C LEU A 372 0.06 -2.91 -16.39
N GLN A 373 -0.98 -3.71 -16.51
CA GLN A 373 -1.53 -4.51 -15.41
C GLN A 373 -0.51 -5.52 -14.87
N ALA A 374 0.19 -6.25 -15.77
CA ALA A 374 1.25 -7.17 -15.41
C ALA A 374 2.40 -6.46 -14.71
N PHE A 375 2.83 -5.34 -15.26
CA PHE A 375 3.89 -4.48 -14.76
C PHE A 375 3.62 -4.02 -13.31
N VAL A 376 2.45 -3.43 -13.05
CA VAL A 376 2.09 -2.98 -11.69
C VAL A 376 1.98 -4.14 -10.72
N GLY A 377 1.50 -5.30 -11.18
CA GLY A 377 1.45 -6.53 -10.38
C GLY A 377 2.83 -7.02 -9.98
N ASP A 378 3.81 -6.97 -10.87
CA ASP A 378 5.20 -7.33 -10.57
C ASP A 378 5.82 -6.40 -9.53
N VAL A 379 5.52 -5.09 -9.53
CA VAL A 379 5.97 -4.16 -8.49
C VAL A 379 5.50 -4.61 -7.11
N TRP A 380 4.24 -5.03 -6.97
CA TRP A 380 3.72 -5.54 -5.71
C TRP A 380 4.40 -6.85 -5.29
N ALA A 381 4.66 -7.76 -6.23
CA ALA A 381 5.38 -8.99 -5.94
C ALA A 381 6.80 -8.72 -5.43
N ILE A 382 7.50 -7.77 -6.03
CA ILE A 382 8.85 -7.36 -5.61
C ILE A 382 8.82 -6.68 -4.24
N LYS A 383 7.81 -5.85 -3.96
CA LYS A 383 7.63 -5.27 -2.62
C LYS A 383 7.45 -6.37 -1.58
N ALA A 384 6.63 -7.39 -1.86
CA ALA A 384 6.45 -8.53 -0.97
C ALA A 384 7.77 -9.30 -0.75
N ASP A 385 8.54 -9.53 -1.81
CA ASP A 385 9.85 -10.18 -1.70
C ASP A 385 10.83 -9.35 -0.85
N SER A 386 10.83 -8.03 -0.97
CA SER A 386 11.65 -7.13 -0.14
C SER A 386 11.26 -7.20 1.34
N LEU A 387 9.95 -7.24 1.64
CA LEU A 387 9.45 -7.42 3.02
C LEU A 387 9.82 -8.79 3.58
N ASN A 388 9.79 -9.83 2.74
CA ASN A 388 10.21 -11.17 3.11
C ASN A 388 11.72 -11.24 3.45
N VAL A 389 12.55 -10.39 2.85
CA VAL A 389 13.98 -10.26 3.22
C VAL A 389 14.11 -9.63 4.61
N GLY A 390 13.38 -8.55 4.89
CA GLY A 390 13.36 -7.96 6.24
C GLY A 390 12.92 -8.97 7.30
N SER A 391 11.95 -9.83 6.99
CA SER A 391 11.52 -10.89 7.90
C SER A 391 12.57 -11.99 8.11
N LEU A 392 13.48 -12.24 7.16
CA LEU A 392 14.60 -13.17 7.35
C LEU A 392 15.55 -12.71 8.47
N ALA A 393 15.79 -11.40 8.58
CA ALA A 393 16.58 -10.86 9.68
C ALA A 393 15.96 -11.22 11.04
N LEU A 394 14.62 -11.03 11.17
CA LEU A 394 13.88 -11.40 12.38
C LEU A 394 13.87 -12.91 12.65
N THR A 395 13.80 -13.74 11.59
CA THR A 395 13.88 -15.21 11.67
C THR A 395 15.18 -15.64 12.31
N VAL A 396 16.28 -15.04 11.88
CA VAL A 396 17.65 -15.34 12.39
C VAL A 396 17.90 -14.67 13.75
N GLY A 397 17.06 -13.72 14.16
CA GLY A 397 17.24 -12.94 15.39
C GLY A 397 18.24 -11.79 15.24
N VAL A 398 18.47 -11.34 14.03
CA VAL A 398 19.28 -10.16 13.69
C VAL A 398 18.35 -8.95 13.59
N ALA A 399 18.61 -7.93 14.41
CA ALA A 399 17.93 -6.66 14.26
C ALA A 399 18.74 -5.77 13.30
N ASP A 400 18.22 -5.54 12.11
CA ASP A 400 18.81 -4.62 11.13
C ASP A 400 17.81 -3.50 10.83
N ASP A 401 18.07 -2.29 11.31
CA ASP A 401 17.18 -1.15 11.22
C ASP A 401 16.87 -0.76 9.78
N ASN A 402 17.80 -0.98 8.84
CA ASN A 402 17.56 -0.69 7.42
C ASN A 402 16.43 -1.56 6.83
N TRP A 403 16.33 -2.81 7.30
CA TRP A 403 15.29 -3.74 6.85
C TRP A 403 14.04 -3.69 7.72
N LEU A 404 14.18 -3.50 9.03
CA LEU A 404 13.07 -3.37 9.96
C LEU A 404 12.22 -2.13 9.66
N TRP A 405 12.85 -1.07 9.15
CA TRP A 405 12.14 0.11 8.67
C TRP A 405 11.10 -0.22 7.60
N HIS A 406 11.46 -1.05 6.63
CA HIS A 406 10.54 -1.48 5.59
C HIS A 406 9.35 -2.29 6.11
N LEU A 407 9.51 -2.94 7.25
CA LEU A 407 8.43 -3.69 7.92
C LEU A 407 7.54 -2.80 8.82
N GLY A 408 7.96 -1.60 9.18
CA GLY A 408 7.19 -0.67 10.02
C GLY A 408 7.94 -0.06 11.19
N GLY A 409 9.25 -0.31 11.29
CA GLY A 409 10.14 0.26 12.31
C GLY A 409 10.37 -0.63 13.53
N ALA A 410 11.58 -0.54 14.07
CA ALA A 410 12.08 -1.42 15.12
C ALA A 410 11.23 -1.44 16.41
N ALA A 411 10.72 -0.27 16.83
CA ALA A 411 9.95 -0.17 18.07
C ALA A 411 8.61 -0.95 18.00
N PHE A 412 7.89 -0.86 16.89
CA PHE A 412 6.63 -1.60 16.71
C PHE A 412 6.88 -3.11 16.65
N ILE A 413 7.93 -3.51 15.92
CA ILE A 413 8.32 -4.91 15.74
C ILE A 413 8.71 -5.54 17.09
N THR A 414 9.57 -4.88 17.86
CA THR A 414 10.05 -5.37 19.16
C THR A 414 8.89 -5.63 20.12
N ASN A 415 7.88 -4.77 20.11
CA ASN A 415 6.70 -4.90 20.96
C ASN A 415 5.80 -6.08 20.55
N ALA A 416 5.75 -6.47 19.29
CA ALA A 416 4.91 -7.56 18.78
C ALA A 416 5.59 -8.92 18.77
N LEU A 417 6.93 -8.96 18.75
CA LEU A 417 7.70 -10.20 18.65
C LEU A 417 7.37 -11.27 19.72
N PRO A 418 7.17 -10.94 21.01
CA PRO A 418 6.83 -11.93 22.01
C PRO A 418 5.54 -12.68 21.68
N GLU A 419 4.51 -11.99 21.23
CA GLU A 419 3.23 -12.61 20.84
C GLU A 419 3.37 -13.51 19.62
N LEU A 420 4.07 -13.04 18.59
CA LEU A 420 4.35 -13.83 17.40
C LEU A 420 5.15 -15.08 17.69
N ARG A 421 6.09 -15.03 18.62
CA ARG A 421 6.85 -16.20 19.08
C ARG A 421 6.00 -17.16 19.90
N ALA A 422 5.11 -16.65 20.76
CA ALA A 422 4.18 -17.46 21.52
C ALA A 422 3.21 -18.27 20.63
N HIS A 423 2.86 -17.74 19.47
CA HIS A 423 2.03 -18.39 18.45
C HIS A 423 2.82 -19.11 17.36
N ASP A 424 4.13 -19.31 17.54
CA ASP A 424 5.01 -20.00 16.59
C ASP A 424 4.86 -19.48 15.15
N ALA A 425 4.92 -18.14 14.99
CA ALA A 425 4.72 -17.47 13.72
C ALA A 425 5.62 -18.05 12.61
N ALA A 426 5.01 -18.48 11.52
CA ALA A 426 5.68 -19.25 10.46
C ALA A 426 6.91 -18.54 9.89
N PHE A 427 6.85 -17.21 9.74
CA PHE A 427 7.98 -16.43 9.21
C PHE A 427 9.13 -16.23 10.21
N LEU A 428 8.92 -16.52 11.51
CA LEU A 428 9.96 -16.50 12.55
C LEU A 428 10.63 -17.87 12.73
N ARG A 429 10.10 -18.92 12.09
CA ARG A 429 10.73 -20.24 12.17
C ARG A 429 12.04 -20.23 11.42
N PHE A 430 13.11 -20.53 12.11
CA PHE A 430 14.42 -20.73 11.51
C PHE A 430 14.66 -22.23 11.31
N PRO A 431 14.22 -22.79 10.16
CA PRO A 431 14.44 -24.20 9.88
C PRO A 431 15.97 -24.45 9.80
N ASP A 432 16.39 -25.61 10.26
CA ASP A 432 17.78 -26.03 10.26
C ASP A 432 18.73 -25.26 11.23
N CYS A 433 18.23 -24.34 12.09
CA CYS A 433 19.08 -23.65 13.06
C CYS A 433 19.88 -24.65 13.90
N GLY A 434 21.20 -24.47 13.94
CA GLY A 434 22.11 -25.37 14.65
C GLY A 434 22.31 -26.74 13.99
N ARG A 435 21.61 -27.09 12.92
CA ARG A 435 21.82 -28.34 12.18
C ARG A 435 23.17 -28.32 11.46
N LYS A 436 23.89 -29.43 11.53
CA LYS A 436 25.12 -29.61 10.76
C LYS A 436 24.79 -29.99 9.33
N LEU A 437 25.27 -29.20 8.35
CA LEU A 437 25.15 -29.53 6.94
C LEU A 437 26.41 -30.25 6.42
N PRO A 438 26.23 -31.12 5.41
CA PRO A 438 27.36 -31.84 4.83
C PRO A 438 28.31 -30.91 4.08
N ASP A 439 29.55 -31.32 3.95
CA ASP A 439 30.49 -30.67 3.05
C ASP A 439 30.07 -30.84 1.60
N ALA A 440 30.39 -29.87 0.77
CA ALA A 440 29.96 -29.82 -0.62
C ALA A 440 31.09 -29.25 -1.50
N PRO A 441 31.06 -29.54 -2.80
CA PRO A 441 32.00 -28.95 -3.76
C PRO A 441 31.93 -27.45 -3.75
N ALA A 442 33.01 -26.77 -4.12
CA ALA A 442 33.06 -25.31 -4.18
C ALA A 442 32.10 -24.77 -5.25
N CYS A 443 31.35 -23.72 -4.91
CA CYS A 443 30.72 -22.85 -5.91
C CYS A 443 31.71 -21.74 -6.28
N GLY A 444 31.63 -21.23 -7.50
CA GLY A 444 32.21 -19.95 -7.84
C GLY A 444 31.41 -18.80 -7.21
N GLY A 445 32.08 -17.66 -7.03
CA GLY A 445 31.50 -16.50 -6.40
C GLY A 445 31.77 -16.38 -4.89
N THR A 446 31.41 -15.25 -4.33
CA THR A 446 31.61 -14.93 -2.92
C THR A 446 30.44 -14.13 -2.37
N LEU A 447 30.13 -14.38 -1.10
CA LEU A 447 29.23 -13.54 -0.29
C LEU A 447 30.07 -12.76 0.71
N VAL A 448 29.70 -11.52 0.93
CA VAL A 448 30.36 -10.62 1.87
C VAL A 448 29.44 -10.38 3.05
N ALA A 449 29.99 -10.48 4.27
CA ALA A 449 29.30 -10.17 5.50
C ALA A 449 29.57 -8.72 5.90
N THR A 450 28.53 -7.94 6.18
CA THR A 450 28.60 -6.61 6.76
C THR A 450 27.87 -6.61 8.11
N PRO A 451 28.39 -5.95 9.17
CA PRO A 451 27.67 -5.85 10.44
C PRO A 451 26.26 -5.30 10.23
N ALA A 452 25.26 -5.86 10.91
CA ALA A 452 23.91 -5.32 10.93
C ALA A 452 23.91 -3.94 11.63
N SER A 453 23.06 -3.03 11.17
CA SER A 453 23.15 -1.61 11.51
C SER A 453 22.86 -1.29 12.98
N SER A 454 22.16 -2.14 13.73
CA SER A 454 21.63 -1.80 15.06
C SER A 454 22.13 -2.64 16.22
N ASN A 455 22.84 -3.72 15.99
CA ASN A 455 23.50 -4.45 17.08
C ASN A 455 24.60 -5.37 16.60
N ASP A 456 25.60 -5.59 17.45
CA ASP A 456 26.77 -6.43 17.21
C ASP A 456 26.46 -7.93 17.16
N LYS A 457 25.20 -8.35 17.13
CA LYS A 457 24.79 -9.76 17.25
C LYS A 457 24.55 -10.45 15.91
N GLY A 458 24.80 -9.80 14.78
CA GLY A 458 24.62 -10.40 13.48
C GLY A 458 25.17 -9.58 12.32
N PHE A 459 25.10 -10.20 11.14
CA PHE A 459 25.50 -9.53 9.88
C PHE A 459 24.48 -9.74 8.79
N GLU A 460 24.44 -8.77 7.90
CA GLU A 460 23.85 -8.87 6.58
C GLU A 460 24.88 -9.53 5.64
N LEU A 461 24.40 -10.43 4.78
CA LEU A 461 25.19 -11.11 3.77
C LEU A 461 24.70 -10.68 2.40
N TYR A 462 25.62 -10.29 1.54
CA TYR A 462 25.32 -9.92 0.17
C TYR A 462 26.42 -10.42 -0.78
N GLY A 463 26.05 -10.83 -1.99
CA GLY A 463 27.02 -11.22 -3.01
C GLY A 463 26.41 -12.04 -4.12
N ALA A 464 27.27 -12.58 -4.98
CA ALA A 464 26.87 -13.38 -6.12
C ALA A 464 27.47 -14.79 -6.04
N LEU A 465 26.69 -15.77 -6.46
CA LEU A 465 27.11 -17.14 -6.70
C LEU A 465 26.89 -17.47 -8.19
N ASP A 466 27.79 -18.26 -8.77
CA ASP A 466 27.74 -18.65 -10.17
C ASP A 466 26.65 -19.69 -10.50
N ARG A 467 26.03 -20.26 -9.47
CA ARG A 467 24.94 -21.23 -9.57
C ARG A 467 23.64 -20.69 -8.99
N GLY A 468 22.54 -21.06 -9.66
CA GLY A 468 21.20 -20.84 -9.14
C GLY A 468 20.83 -21.92 -8.09
N GLY A 469 20.01 -21.52 -7.11
CA GLY A 469 19.44 -22.40 -6.09
C GLY A 469 18.18 -21.78 -5.50
N ALA A 470 17.55 -22.48 -4.55
CA ALA A 470 16.32 -22.00 -3.90
C ALA A 470 16.62 -21.18 -2.64
N SER A 471 17.68 -21.50 -1.90
CA SER A 471 18.07 -20.83 -0.67
C SER A 471 19.55 -21.03 -0.34
N VAL A 472 20.05 -20.17 0.53
CA VAL A 472 21.40 -20.27 1.09
C VAL A 472 21.29 -20.51 2.60
N ARG A 473 22.14 -21.37 3.16
CA ARG A 473 22.39 -21.48 4.60
C ARG A 473 23.78 -21.00 4.90
N VAL A 474 23.90 -20.15 5.90
CA VAL A 474 25.19 -19.72 6.44
C VAL A 474 25.57 -20.71 7.53
N VAL A 475 26.77 -21.24 7.46
CA VAL A 475 27.28 -22.18 8.45
C VAL A 475 28.52 -21.61 9.13
N ASP A 476 28.67 -21.91 10.43
CA ASP A 476 29.85 -21.58 11.20
C ASP A 476 31.02 -22.53 10.88
N ARG A 477 32.15 -22.39 11.58
CA ARG A 477 33.34 -23.23 11.44
C ARG A 477 33.07 -24.71 11.74
N ALA A 478 32.07 -25.01 12.58
CA ALA A 478 31.67 -26.37 12.93
C ALA A 478 30.67 -26.98 11.92
N GLY A 479 30.30 -26.22 10.89
CA GLY A 479 29.32 -26.61 9.89
C GLY A 479 27.84 -26.48 10.33
N LYS A 480 27.59 -25.84 11.49
CA LYS A 480 26.24 -25.60 12.00
C LYS A 480 25.61 -24.39 11.33
N VAL A 481 24.34 -24.49 10.98
CA VAL A 481 23.56 -23.40 10.38
C VAL A 481 23.33 -22.28 11.40
N VAL A 482 23.79 -21.09 11.06
CA VAL A 482 23.68 -19.87 11.89
C VAL A 482 23.00 -18.72 11.12
N GLY A 483 22.67 -18.92 9.85
CA GLY A 483 22.05 -17.91 9.03
C GLY A 483 21.33 -18.46 7.80
N ILE A 484 20.52 -17.60 7.16
CA ILE A 484 19.73 -17.94 6.00
C ILE A 484 19.77 -16.79 4.98
N GLY A 485 19.80 -17.14 3.71
CA GLY A 485 19.68 -16.19 2.62
C GLY A 485 18.75 -16.70 1.51
N LYS A 486 18.28 -15.78 0.73
CA LYS A 486 17.44 -16.00 -0.45
C LYS A 486 18.02 -15.24 -1.65
N PRO A 487 17.60 -15.54 -2.88
CA PRO A 487 17.90 -14.68 -4.01
C PRO A 487 17.55 -13.23 -3.65
N ALA A 488 18.47 -12.32 -3.89
CA ALA A 488 18.25 -10.92 -3.58
C ALA A 488 17.10 -10.40 -4.43
N PRO A 489 16.05 -9.84 -3.83
CA PRO A 489 15.03 -9.17 -4.60
C PRO A 489 15.66 -7.96 -5.27
N PRO A 490 15.14 -7.53 -6.40
CA PRO A 490 15.51 -6.26 -6.97
C PRO A 490 15.22 -5.16 -5.94
N VAL A 491 16.18 -4.29 -5.69
CA VAL A 491 16.02 -3.20 -4.71
C VAL A 491 15.05 -2.18 -5.30
N ILE A 492 13.84 -2.18 -4.80
CA ILE A 492 12.95 -1.02 -5.00
C ILE A 492 13.43 0.02 -3.99
N ALA A 493 14.00 1.09 -4.50
CA ALA A 493 14.16 2.29 -3.67
C ALA A 493 12.75 2.71 -3.23
N PRO A 494 12.47 2.91 -1.93
CA PRO A 494 11.18 3.40 -1.46
C PRO A 494 11.01 4.87 -1.85
N ARG A 495 10.89 5.14 -3.13
CA ARG A 495 10.37 6.43 -3.58
C ARG A 495 8.90 6.41 -3.32
N THR A 496 8.39 7.52 -2.83
CA THR A 496 6.96 7.79 -2.75
C THR A 496 6.33 7.17 -3.99
N PHE A 497 5.48 6.19 -3.79
CA PHE A 497 4.89 5.29 -4.78
C PHE A 497 4.36 5.99 -6.03
N ALA A 498 4.19 7.31 -5.92
CA ALA A 498 3.56 8.18 -6.85
C ALA A 498 4.38 8.60 -8.08
N ASN A 499 5.63 9.02 -7.89
CA ASN A 499 6.36 9.72 -8.95
C ASN A 499 7.40 8.86 -9.68
N SER A 500 7.57 7.60 -9.27
CA SER A 500 8.69 6.79 -9.74
C SER A 500 8.33 5.37 -10.16
N MET A 501 7.05 4.93 -10.12
CA MET A 501 6.70 3.56 -10.48
C MET A 501 7.27 3.13 -11.85
N VAL A 502 7.09 3.94 -12.87
CA VAL A 502 7.55 3.62 -14.22
C VAL A 502 9.08 3.64 -14.34
N TRP A 503 9.73 4.62 -13.73
CA TRP A 503 11.18 4.77 -13.83
C TRP A 503 11.96 3.82 -12.91
N ALA A 504 11.46 3.60 -11.68
CA ALA A 504 12.06 2.63 -10.76
C ALA A 504 12.06 1.22 -11.34
N GLU A 505 11.06 0.87 -12.12
CA GLU A 505 10.95 -0.46 -12.70
C GLU A 505 11.73 -0.61 -14.01
N ILE A 506 11.86 0.44 -14.83
CA ILE A 506 12.78 0.41 -15.97
C ILE A 506 14.22 0.23 -15.45
N ASP A 507 14.60 0.94 -14.38
CA ASP A 507 15.91 0.76 -13.75
C ASP A 507 16.05 -0.61 -13.09
N GLN A 508 14.96 -1.16 -12.58
CA GLN A 508 14.88 -2.50 -12.01
C GLN A 508 14.95 -3.62 -13.05
N LEU A 509 14.26 -3.49 -14.19
CA LEU A 509 14.40 -4.41 -15.32
C LEU A 509 15.85 -4.44 -15.82
N ARG A 510 16.51 -3.29 -15.88
CA ARG A 510 17.95 -3.19 -16.17
C ARG A 510 18.79 -3.87 -15.08
N GLY A 511 18.52 -3.58 -13.80
CA GLY A 511 19.22 -4.16 -12.66
C GLY A 511 19.01 -5.68 -12.50
N ASN A 512 17.84 -6.21 -12.89
CA ASN A 512 17.55 -7.65 -12.85
C ASN A 512 18.33 -8.44 -13.93
N LEU A 513 18.59 -7.83 -15.08
CA LEU A 513 19.43 -8.44 -16.11
C LEU A 513 20.87 -8.60 -15.63
N ASP A 514 21.35 -7.66 -14.81
CA ASP A 514 22.73 -7.66 -14.29
C ASP A 514 22.89 -8.41 -12.95
N ARG A 515 21.79 -8.82 -12.28
CA ARG A 515 21.81 -9.40 -10.93
C ARG A 515 21.51 -10.90 -10.85
N LYS A 516 21.51 -11.61 -11.96
CA LYS A 516 21.38 -13.07 -11.93
C LYS A 516 22.46 -13.66 -11.03
N GLY A 517 22.04 -14.35 -9.97
CA GLY A 517 22.95 -15.00 -9.02
C GLY A 517 23.26 -14.20 -7.78
N HIS A 518 22.71 -12.99 -7.57
CA HIS A 518 22.89 -12.26 -6.31
C HIS A 518 22.01 -12.83 -5.21
N TRP A 519 22.58 -12.86 -4.00
CA TRP A 519 21.97 -13.39 -2.79
C TRP A 519 22.02 -12.36 -1.68
N LEU A 520 20.99 -12.38 -0.84
CA LEU A 520 20.89 -11.57 0.37
C LEU A 520 20.45 -12.46 1.52
N GLY A 521 21.07 -12.27 2.68
CA GLY A 521 20.75 -13.05 3.86
C GLY A 521 21.23 -12.40 5.14
N PHE A 522 20.99 -13.11 6.26
CA PHE A 522 21.40 -12.70 7.59
C PHE A 522 21.97 -13.90 8.35
N ALA A 523 22.93 -13.62 9.23
CA ALA A 523 23.50 -14.63 10.13
C ALA A 523 23.78 -14.03 11.50
N GLN A 524 23.61 -14.86 12.54
CA GLN A 524 24.05 -14.52 13.90
C GLN A 524 25.58 -14.52 14.01
N THR A 525 26.10 -13.70 14.91
CA THR A 525 27.50 -13.84 15.37
C THR A 525 27.63 -15.13 16.14
N GLY A 526 28.26 -16.15 15.54
CA GLY A 526 28.59 -17.43 16.20
C GLY A 526 30.01 -17.47 16.64
N GLU A 527 30.36 -18.46 17.47
CA GLU A 527 31.77 -18.79 17.82
C GLU A 527 32.48 -19.26 16.56
N GLY A 528 33.43 -18.48 16.09
CA GLY A 528 34.41 -18.91 15.08
C GLY A 528 34.11 -18.53 13.63
N ALA A 529 34.39 -17.27 13.26
CA ALA A 529 34.73 -16.97 11.87
C ALA A 529 35.98 -17.81 11.45
N PRO A 530 36.05 -18.30 10.19
CA PRO A 530 35.32 -17.90 9.03
C PRO A 530 34.00 -18.66 8.84
N TYR A 531 33.03 -17.97 8.26
CA TYR A 531 31.76 -18.55 7.83
C TYR A 531 31.85 -19.06 6.40
N SER A 532 31.01 -20.04 6.07
CA SER A 532 30.78 -20.45 4.70
C SER A 532 29.29 -20.55 4.43
N VAL A 533 28.91 -20.48 3.17
CA VAL A 533 27.52 -20.70 2.76
C VAL A 533 27.37 -22.05 2.09
N ARG A 534 26.15 -22.62 2.21
CA ARG A 534 25.72 -23.80 1.48
C ARG A 534 24.54 -23.39 0.62
N LEU A 535 24.68 -23.57 -0.69
CA LEU A 535 23.60 -23.37 -1.64
C LEU A 535 22.72 -24.62 -1.68
N LEU A 536 21.40 -24.45 -1.55
CA LEU A 536 20.43 -25.54 -1.51
C LEU A 536 19.48 -25.43 -2.71
N ASP A 537 19.07 -26.58 -3.23
CA ASP A 537 17.97 -26.70 -4.19
C ASP A 537 16.60 -26.56 -3.49
N SER A 538 15.51 -26.67 -4.25
CA SER A 538 14.14 -26.60 -3.73
C SER A 538 13.75 -27.77 -2.83
N SER A 539 14.47 -28.89 -2.90
CA SER A 539 14.28 -30.07 -2.05
C SER A 539 15.14 -30.03 -0.77
N GLY A 540 15.99 -29.01 -0.64
CA GLY A 540 16.88 -28.81 0.52
C GLY A 540 18.20 -29.60 0.45
N HIS A 541 18.56 -30.16 -0.71
CA HIS A 541 19.86 -30.77 -0.93
C HIS A 541 20.93 -29.70 -1.14
N VAL A 542 22.10 -29.92 -0.54
CA VAL A 542 23.26 -29.04 -0.71
C VAL A 542 23.87 -29.23 -2.08
N LEU A 543 23.89 -28.17 -2.88
CA LEU A 543 24.44 -28.16 -4.23
C LEU A 543 25.95 -27.86 -4.25
N CYS A 544 26.35 -26.86 -3.48
CA CYS A 544 27.73 -26.42 -3.40
C CYS A 544 27.99 -25.50 -2.20
N ALA A 545 29.23 -25.17 -1.92
CA ALA A 545 29.68 -24.33 -0.83
C ALA A 545 30.54 -23.16 -1.33
N ALA A 546 30.41 -21.99 -0.74
CA ALA A 546 31.27 -20.84 -0.98
C ALA A 546 31.75 -20.21 0.31
N PRO A 547 32.95 -19.63 0.36
CA PRO A 547 33.43 -18.90 1.51
C PRO A 547 32.64 -17.59 1.68
N VAL A 548 32.47 -17.16 2.93
CA VAL A 548 32.02 -15.82 3.25
C VAL A 548 33.25 -14.96 3.54
N GLY A 549 33.44 -13.92 2.75
CA GLY A 549 34.47 -12.91 3.02
C GLY A 549 34.12 -12.15 4.29
N CYS A 550 34.98 -12.19 5.30
CA CYS A 550 34.75 -11.48 6.56
C CYS A 550 35.33 -10.07 6.51
N CYS A 551 34.51 -9.11 6.95
CA CYS A 551 34.84 -7.90 7.72
C CYS A 551 36.09 -7.05 7.37
N ALA A 552 36.75 -7.24 6.26
CA ALA A 552 37.62 -6.21 5.71
C ALA A 552 36.73 -5.04 5.33
N ALA A 553 37.19 -3.82 5.57
CA ALA A 553 36.53 -2.62 5.02
C ALA A 553 36.32 -2.84 3.51
N VAL A 554 35.20 -3.42 3.17
CA VAL A 554 34.85 -3.69 1.79
C VAL A 554 34.56 -2.33 1.19
N PRO A 555 35.24 -1.95 0.09
CA PRO A 555 34.71 -0.88 -0.75
C PRO A 555 33.25 -1.27 -1.03
N GLN A 556 32.31 -0.45 -0.61
CA GLN A 556 30.92 -0.67 -1.00
C GLN A 556 30.90 -0.92 -2.50
N PRO A 557 30.20 -1.97 -3.01
CA PRO A 557 30.13 -2.16 -4.44
C PRO A 557 29.73 -0.82 -5.05
N PRO A 558 30.49 -0.27 -6.00
CA PRO A 558 30.19 1.03 -6.61
C PRO A 558 28.72 1.16 -7.02
N ASP A 559 28.12 0.06 -7.44
CA ASP A 559 26.74 -0.02 -7.88
C ASP A 559 25.67 0.24 -6.81
N ARG A 560 25.93 -0.14 -5.55
CA ARG A 560 24.95 0.10 -4.46
C ARG A 560 24.92 1.58 -4.09
N GLN A 561 26.05 2.23 -4.11
CA GLN A 561 26.17 3.66 -3.85
C GLN A 561 25.70 4.48 -5.06
N GLU A 562 25.94 3.99 -6.26
CA GLU A 562 25.51 4.62 -7.52
C GLU A 562 23.98 4.47 -7.72
N LEU A 563 23.39 3.33 -7.38
CA LEU A 563 21.92 3.12 -7.41
C LEU A 563 21.20 3.95 -6.34
N ILE A 564 21.78 4.09 -5.15
CA ILE A 564 21.26 4.94 -4.07
C ILE A 564 21.42 6.42 -4.43
N THR A 565 22.50 6.80 -5.08
CA THR A 565 22.79 8.19 -5.48
C THR A 565 22.01 8.62 -6.72
N ARG A 566 21.76 7.76 -7.69
CA ARG A 566 20.85 8.06 -8.81
C ARG A 566 19.38 8.08 -8.39
N GLY A 567 19.04 7.47 -7.27
CA GLY A 567 17.71 7.39 -6.71
C GLY A 567 17.27 8.54 -5.81
N GLY A 568 18.19 9.40 -5.35
CA GLY A 568 17.94 10.66 -4.64
C GLY A 568 16.92 10.59 -3.50
N ILE A 569 17.15 9.76 -2.46
CA ILE A 569 16.28 9.75 -1.27
C ILE A 569 17.04 10.29 -0.05
N VAL A 570 18.13 10.96 -0.28
CA VAL A 570 18.74 11.77 0.77
C VAL A 570 18.01 13.11 0.78
N GLU A 571 17.19 13.30 1.77
CA GLU A 571 16.55 14.56 2.10
C GLU A 571 17.43 15.34 3.06
N GLY A 572 17.43 16.66 2.97
CA GLY A 572 18.19 17.46 3.90
C GLY A 572 18.06 18.96 3.63
N TYR A 573 18.44 19.72 4.63
CA TYR A 573 18.34 21.18 4.60
C TYR A 573 19.61 21.83 5.15
N LEU A 574 20.05 22.88 4.49
CA LEU A 574 21.04 23.81 5.02
C LEU A 574 20.31 24.88 5.84
N ASP A 575 20.17 24.68 7.15
CA ASP A 575 19.38 25.54 8.03
C ASP A 575 20.03 26.92 8.19
N GLY A 576 21.33 26.95 8.48
CA GLY A 576 22.09 28.16 8.74
C GLY A 576 23.48 28.11 8.13
N ALA A 577 23.95 29.27 7.68
CA ALA A 577 25.36 29.49 7.34
C ALA A 577 25.73 30.91 7.69
N ASP A 578 26.75 31.06 8.50
CA ASP A 578 27.43 32.33 8.80
C ASP A 578 28.95 32.11 8.93
N CYS A 579 29.70 33.15 9.32
CA CYS A 579 31.16 33.07 9.42
C CYS A 579 31.67 32.26 10.61
N SER A 580 30.77 31.87 11.51
CA SER A 580 31.06 31.12 12.74
C SER A 580 30.50 29.71 12.73
N THR A 581 29.39 29.52 12.05
CA THR A 581 28.66 28.25 12.05
C THR A 581 28.04 27.93 10.69
N ILE A 582 28.05 26.67 10.32
CA ILE A 582 27.25 26.10 9.21
C ILE A 582 26.51 24.91 9.79
N SER A 583 25.19 24.92 9.71
CA SER A 583 24.35 23.90 10.31
C SER A 583 23.23 23.45 9.36
N GLY A 584 22.81 22.21 9.56
CA GLY A 584 21.75 21.62 8.78
C GLY A 584 21.48 20.20 9.20
N TRP A 585 20.79 19.48 8.34
CA TRP A 585 20.54 18.06 8.53
C TRP A 585 20.50 17.33 7.17
N ALA A 586 20.78 16.05 7.18
CA ALA A 586 20.66 15.17 6.02
C ALA A 586 20.27 13.78 6.48
N TRP A 587 19.25 13.21 5.86
CA TRP A 587 18.68 11.93 6.22
C TRP A 587 18.43 11.08 4.97
N ASP A 588 18.78 9.79 5.06
CA ASP A 588 18.53 8.82 4.01
C ASP A 588 17.34 7.95 4.41
N SER A 589 16.21 8.14 3.76
CA SER A 589 14.99 7.39 4.06
C SER A 589 15.09 5.88 3.77
N VAL A 590 16.10 5.46 3.00
CA VAL A 590 16.41 4.03 2.75
C VAL A 590 17.26 3.43 3.85
N ARG A 591 18.07 4.26 4.51
CA ARG A 591 18.96 3.87 5.61
C ARG A 591 18.79 4.83 6.79
N PRO A 592 17.60 4.84 7.39
CA PRO A 592 17.20 5.87 8.36
C PRO A 592 18.06 5.90 9.62
N GLY A 593 18.69 4.80 10.00
CA GLY A 593 19.60 4.71 11.15
C GLY A 593 21.07 5.00 10.84
N ARG A 594 21.42 5.36 9.59
CA ARG A 594 22.80 5.68 9.23
C ARG A 594 22.99 7.18 8.98
N PRO A 595 24.06 7.77 9.56
CA PRO A 595 24.44 9.13 9.23
C PRO A 595 24.74 9.29 7.75
N VAL A 596 24.32 10.41 7.18
CA VAL A 596 24.60 10.77 5.80
C VAL A 596 25.87 11.62 5.74
N ASP A 597 26.77 11.29 4.83
CA ASP A 597 27.96 12.11 4.57
C ASP A 597 27.53 13.37 3.78
N VAL A 598 27.81 14.53 4.36
CA VAL A 598 27.54 15.84 3.79
C VAL A 598 28.87 16.52 3.44
N LYS A 599 28.92 17.10 2.25
CA LYS A 599 30.04 17.87 1.76
C LYS A 599 29.71 19.35 1.77
N ILE A 600 30.45 20.12 2.52
CA ILE A 600 30.34 21.58 2.53
C ILE A 600 31.41 22.16 1.60
N ARG A 601 30.97 22.99 0.67
CA ARG A 601 31.86 23.71 -0.27
C ARG A 601 31.64 25.21 -0.10
N ILE A 602 32.72 25.95 0.05
CA ILE A 602 32.69 27.39 0.14
C ILE A 602 33.42 27.96 -1.11
N SER A 603 32.85 28.97 -1.72
CA SER A 603 33.43 29.53 -2.95
C SER A 603 34.82 30.20 -2.76
N SER A 604 35.31 30.32 -1.52
CA SER A 604 36.68 30.64 -1.19
C SER A 604 37.70 29.54 -1.54
N GLY A 605 37.25 28.36 -1.95
CA GLY A 605 38.06 27.18 -2.20
C GLY A 605 38.08 26.18 -1.05
N THR A 606 37.52 26.52 0.12
CA THR A 606 37.41 25.61 1.27
C THR A 606 36.37 24.51 1.00
N GLN A 607 36.75 23.27 1.24
CA GLN A 607 35.87 22.12 1.14
C GLN A 607 36.12 21.18 2.33
N THR A 608 35.04 20.73 2.95
CA THR A 608 35.10 19.73 4.03
C THR A 608 33.97 18.73 3.92
N SER A 609 34.16 17.54 4.44
CA SER A 609 33.12 16.52 4.54
C SER A 609 32.91 16.15 6.00
N LEU A 610 31.66 15.91 6.39
CA LEU A 610 31.29 15.53 7.73
C LEU A 610 30.05 14.63 7.69
N GLN A 611 29.83 13.89 8.76
CA GLN A 611 28.61 13.06 8.90
C GLN A 611 27.50 13.87 9.57
N ALA A 612 26.30 13.74 9.04
CA ALA A 612 25.08 14.23 9.67
C ALA A 612 24.66 13.23 10.77
N SER A 613 25.28 13.37 11.95
CA SER A 613 25.12 12.47 13.09
C SER A 613 24.80 13.18 14.42
N SER A 614 24.60 14.50 14.38
CA SER A 614 24.20 15.28 15.55
C SER A 614 22.73 15.14 15.84
N SER A 615 22.35 15.12 17.13
CA SER A 615 20.96 14.94 17.55
C SER A 615 20.10 16.14 17.19
N ARG A 616 18.96 15.88 16.56
CA ARG A 616 17.95 16.83 16.08
C ARG A 616 16.54 16.35 16.45
N PRO A 617 16.13 16.49 17.73
CA PRO A 617 14.82 16.04 18.20
C PRO A 617 13.63 16.66 17.45
N ASP A 618 13.82 17.86 16.88
CA ASP A 618 12.84 18.54 16.06
C ASP A 618 12.52 17.80 14.74
N LEU A 619 13.41 16.94 14.27
CA LEU A 619 13.21 16.12 13.09
C LEU A 619 12.43 14.84 13.35
N ALA A 620 12.15 14.49 14.61
CA ALA A 620 11.58 13.18 14.98
C ALA A 620 10.30 12.82 14.21
N GLN A 621 9.44 13.78 13.92
CA GLN A 621 8.24 13.56 13.10
C GLN A 621 8.58 13.29 11.63
N HIS A 622 9.55 14.02 11.08
CA HIS A 622 9.94 13.93 9.69
C HIS A 622 10.76 12.68 9.41
N THR A 623 11.66 12.34 10.32
CA THR A 623 12.56 11.19 10.21
C THR A 623 12.05 9.95 10.94
N HIS A 624 10.77 9.91 11.27
CA HIS A 624 10.10 8.78 11.91
C HIS A 624 10.76 8.29 13.22
N GLY A 625 11.26 9.24 14.01
CA GLY A 625 11.90 8.97 15.29
C GLY A 625 13.43 8.90 15.25
N TYR A 626 14.04 8.91 14.07
CA TYR A 626 15.50 8.97 13.93
C TYR A 626 15.96 10.43 14.05
N ILE A 627 16.61 10.77 15.16
CA ILE A 627 16.96 12.17 15.47
C ILE A 627 18.41 12.51 15.21
N ASP A 628 19.29 11.52 14.96
CA ASP A 628 20.72 11.73 14.84
C ASP A 628 21.15 11.94 13.37
N HIS A 629 20.60 13.02 12.77
CA HIS A 629 20.80 13.39 11.37
C HIS A 629 21.22 14.86 11.17
N GLY A 630 21.57 15.54 12.24
CA GLY A 630 22.07 16.92 12.17
C GLY A 630 23.55 16.99 11.81
N PHE A 631 23.98 18.10 11.24
CA PHE A 631 25.38 18.46 11.11
C PHE A 631 25.61 19.90 11.58
N LEU A 632 26.78 20.11 12.19
CA LEU A 632 27.21 21.41 12.67
C LEU A 632 28.72 21.54 12.46
N LEU A 633 29.13 22.54 11.73
CA LEU A 633 30.51 23.00 11.65
C LEU A 633 30.65 24.32 12.40
N THR A 634 31.70 24.41 13.23
CA THR A 634 31.97 25.62 14.02
C THR A 634 33.26 26.30 13.55
N LYS A 635 33.47 27.53 13.98
CA LYS A 635 34.58 28.40 13.57
C LYS A 635 35.97 27.72 13.57
N PRO A 636 36.37 26.87 14.52
CA PRO A 636 37.65 26.17 14.46
C PRO A 636 37.81 25.25 13.24
N GLN A 637 36.69 24.74 12.71
CA GLN A 637 36.64 23.85 11.55
C GLN A 637 36.42 24.59 10.22
N LEU A 638 35.99 25.87 10.31
CA LEU A 638 35.66 26.74 9.20
C LEU A 638 36.75 27.80 9.05
N ASN A 639 37.75 27.54 8.21
CA ASN A 639 38.74 28.55 7.89
C ASN A 639 38.24 29.46 6.74
N ILE A 640 37.26 30.32 7.03
CA ILE A 640 36.61 31.19 6.04
C ILE A 640 37.33 32.53 6.05
N PRO A 641 37.95 32.96 4.92
CA PRO A 641 38.59 34.27 4.81
C PRO A 641 37.56 35.40 4.88
N GLN A 642 38.04 36.63 5.12
CA GLN A 642 37.23 37.84 4.96
C GLN A 642 36.66 37.95 3.54
N GLY A 643 35.41 38.39 3.39
CA GLY A 643 34.79 38.55 2.11
C GLY A 643 33.37 37.95 2.02
N THR A 644 32.81 38.01 0.83
CA THR A 644 31.47 37.45 0.56
C THR A 644 31.61 36.13 -0.17
N TRP A 645 31.02 35.07 0.40
CA TRP A 645 31.19 33.70 -0.07
C TRP A 645 29.85 33.01 -0.22
N LYS A 646 29.77 32.08 -1.18
CA LYS A 646 28.66 31.09 -1.29
C LYS A 646 29.03 29.83 -0.57
N VAL A 647 28.14 29.37 0.29
CA VAL A 647 28.22 28.10 1.03
C VAL A 647 27.25 27.12 0.43
N GLU A 648 27.76 26.04 -0.10
CA GLU A 648 26.97 24.91 -0.63
C GLU A 648 27.09 23.71 0.31
N ALA A 649 25.95 23.12 0.66
CA ALA A 649 25.86 21.82 1.32
C ALA A 649 25.34 20.79 0.33
N LEU A 650 26.11 19.73 0.12
CA LEU A 650 25.87 18.70 -0.89
C LEU A 650 25.89 17.33 -0.22
N THR A 651 25.12 16.38 -0.72
CA THR A 651 25.33 14.97 -0.35
C THR A 651 26.66 14.47 -0.89
N ALA A 652 27.48 13.84 -0.07
CA ALA A 652 28.88 13.50 -0.46
C ALA A 652 28.92 12.50 -1.62
N GLY A 653 27.96 11.59 -1.72
CA GLY A 653 27.93 10.56 -2.76
C GLY A 653 27.39 11.07 -4.10
N SER A 654 26.27 11.79 -4.11
CA SER A 654 25.59 12.23 -5.35
C SER A 654 25.95 13.64 -5.78
N GLY A 655 26.53 14.44 -4.89
CA GLY A 655 26.77 15.85 -5.16
C GLY A 655 25.49 16.69 -5.31
N VAL A 656 24.34 16.16 -4.89
CA VAL A 656 23.06 16.86 -4.95
C VAL A 656 22.99 17.91 -3.84
N PRO A 657 22.67 19.19 -4.16
CA PRO A 657 22.53 20.23 -3.15
C PRO A 657 21.39 19.92 -2.18
N LEU A 658 21.61 20.11 -0.88
CA LEU A 658 20.54 20.11 0.11
C LEU A 658 19.63 21.31 -0.08
N VAL A 659 18.37 21.20 0.33
CA VAL A 659 17.42 22.33 0.26
C VAL A 659 17.95 23.52 1.06
N GLY A 660 17.73 24.73 0.60
CA GLY A 660 18.30 25.94 1.21
C GLY A 660 19.77 26.22 0.85
N SER A 661 20.41 25.37 0.05
CA SER A 661 21.74 25.55 -0.52
C SER A 661 21.65 26.11 -1.96
N PRO A 662 22.53 27.05 -2.39
CA PRO A 662 23.56 27.70 -1.60
C PRO A 662 23.07 28.89 -0.73
N LYS A 663 23.78 29.20 0.35
CA LYS A 663 23.60 30.44 1.12
C LYS A 663 24.79 31.40 0.89
N THR A 664 24.52 32.70 0.83
CA THR A 664 25.55 33.72 0.74
C THR A 664 25.85 34.25 2.13
N ILE A 665 27.13 34.28 2.50
CA ILE A 665 27.64 34.82 3.77
C ILE A 665 28.63 35.92 3.51
N THR A 666 28.69 36.92 4.38
CA THR A 666 29.69 37.98 4.34
C THR A 666 30.47 37.98 5.65
N CYS A 667 31.75 37.65 5.58
CA CYS A 667 32.62 37.58 6.74
C CYS A 667 33.47 38.86 6.88
N PRO A 668 33.45 39.46 8.10
CA PRO A 668 34.18 40.72 8.37
C PRO A 668 35.68 40.56 8.35
#